data_9b7c6f68d2e9467fbb36a7ded75172c4
#
_entry.id   9b7c6f68d2e9467fbb36a7ded75172c4
#
_cell.length_a   1.000
_cell.length_b   1.000
_cell.length_c   1.000
_cell.angle_alpha   90.00
_cell.angle_beta   90.00
_cell.angle_gamma   90.00
#
_symmetry.space_group_name_H-M   'P 1'
#
loop_
_entity.id
_entity.type
_entity.pdbx_description
1 polymer ?
#
loop_
_entity_poly.entity_id
_entity_poly.type
_entity_poly.pdbx_seq_one_letter_code
_entity_poly.pdbx_strand_id
1 'polypeptide(L)'
;EIGNYASKRFEGMINIPVSDDYLDIRAAGEWTKRNGYSFNEQTGSSIDGRDLWSGRLSIGWKPSQRLQTYLIWEHFSENDDRLRSGKQLCTTAPIPLSVNGQLVQQTINGSALLGGLGAYLSQGCQIGSLYAPTAYGVPDGYSLPYYTIANFASLVTDVNPYLSDKQTPDLRVINTQLTPSYKAKNDTVELNADYQLSPTLTLTSETGFNHDFLWSTEDYNRFASSPGVFIDHSFFDPSILQGGVFCDPQLGCSDKIVAEDLSEEHSWQASQELRLSSHFEGPFNFSVGGNYLHYETEENYYVFINTLTAFAWSEGGSRAGRGDWTPGISDNSQCLARYGGFKWRDPAAGGGEPEVNACVYIDPNPIGSLDNNGHNYFLSQNPYTLNSYAAFGEAYYDIFKDLKLTTGLRWTEDQKHFVDIPSELVDDGWGYPPTDTIDQQWDALTGRVALNWTPKLDFTDQTLVYGSFAHGYKAGGANPPGPVLPQFASGDANPDHPLTFKPEYIDAFELGTKNTLFDGALTLNSSIFYYNYEGYQISEIVDRTAINLNFDAHVKGAEVEATWEPLPGLRFNASGGYEDARAANGQGAIDLMDRTAGDPNWIVVRPFPTQSSNCILPIYVVGALIYQVNNEYPGYVSSNESNSNPTIACSHAYTQNLDPVTQLPYHDTPSVSVPGNNPPTGIPIQPGYIGFDPTTAPNLGEGITKDVSHHMLPNAPPFTFSAGAQYSLPITQEWAGTMRADFYWQNDSWARIFNDDPYDKLHGYTNLNLTLILTSQEGWQVMGYMKNVLNTTAITGDF
;
A
#
# COMPACT_ATOMS: atom_id res chain seq x y z
N GLU A 1 8.16 18.86 -26.61
CA GLU A 1 8.52 19.69 -25.44
C GLU A 1 9.96 19.41 -25.01
N ILE A 2 10.62 20.42 -24.45
CA ILE A 2 11.93 20.31 -23.82
C ILE A 2 11.91 21.08 -22.49
N GLY A 3 12.59 20.58 -21.48
CA GLY A 3 12.56 21.21 -20.15
C GLY A 3 13.78 20.89 -19.28
N ASN A 4 13.74 21.35 -18.03
CA ASN A 4 14.74 20.99 -17.02
C ASN A 4 14.74 19.47 -16.78
N TYR A 5 15.75 18.93 -16.08
CA TYR A 5 16.00 17.50 -15.95
C TYR A 5 16.19 16.78 -17.30
N ALA A 6 16.68 17.49 -18.34
CA ALA A 6 16.80 17.00 -19.71
C ALA A 6 15.47 16.42 -20.27
N SER A 7 14.35 16.95 -19.80
CA SER A 7 13.01 16.51 -20.21
C SER A 7 12.80 16.71 -21.70
N LYS A 8 12.27 15.68 -22.33
CA LYS A 8 11.87 15.65 -23.75
C LYS A 8 10.52 14.95 -23.83
N ARG A 9 9.57 15.56 -24.54
CA ARG A 9 8.29 14.95 -24.87
C ARG A 9 7.98 15.19 -26.33
N PHE A 10 7.54 14.16 -26.98
CA PHE A 10 7.12 14.18 -28.37
C PHE A 10 5.71 13.57 -28.45
N GLU A 11 4.82 14.28 -29.12
CA GLU A 11 3.44 13.83 -29.41
C GLU A 11 3.15 14.00 -30.88
N GLY A 12 2.42 13.06 -31.45
CA GLY A 12 1.99 13.13 -32.83
C GLY A 12 0.70 12.38 -33.07
N MET A 13 -0.07 12.86 -34.03
CA MET A 13 -1.27 12.17 -34.50
C MET A 13 -1.46 12.36 -35.99
N ILE A 14 -2.13 11.39 -36.59
CA ILE A 14 -2.60 11.45 -37.96
C ILE A 14 -4.05 10.94 -38.02
N ASN A 15 -4.91 11.70 -38.74
CA ASN A 15 -6.27 11.30 -39.06
C ASN A 15 -6.35 10.99 -40.54
N ILE A 16 -6.86 9.85 -40.91
CA ILE A 16 -6.98 9.38 -42.26
C ILE A 16 -8.47 9.08 -42.55
N PRO A 17 -9.23 9.99 -43.18
CA PRO A 17 -10.54 9.67 -43.71
C PRO A 17 -10.33 8.77 -44.93
N VAL A 18 -10.55 7.46 -44.76
CA VAL A 18 -10.37 6.48 -45.85
C VAL A 18 -11.51 6.57 -46.84
N SER A 19 -12.71 6.84 -46.34
CA SER A 19 -13.91 7.05 -47.13
C SER A 19 -14.85 7.95 -46.34
N ASP A 20 -15.29 9.05 -46.97
CA ASP A 20 -16.18 10.02 -46.36
C ASP A 20 -17.40 9.35 -45.73
N ASP A 21 -17.66 9.67 -44.47
CA ASP A 21 -18.75 9.15 -43.65
C ASP A 21 -18.81 7.62 -43.47
N TYR A 22 -17.79 6.86 -43.89
CA TYR A 22 -17.83 5.40 -43.90
C TYR A 22 -16.70 4.76 -43.05
N LEU A 23 -15.46 5.22 -43.23
CA LEU A 23 -14.28 4.64 -42.55
C LEU A 23 -13.24 5.72 -42.25
N ASP A 24 -12.99 5.91 -40.97
CA ASP A 24 -11.97 6.82 -40.46
C ASP A 24 -10.95 6.04 -39.63
N ILE A 25 -9.67 6.38 -39.80
CA ILE A 25 -8.58 5.81 -39.01
C ILE A 25 -7.79 6.96 -38.38
N ARG A 26 -7.51 6.83 -37.07
CA ARG A 26 -6.63 7.72 -36.35
C ARG A 26 -5.54 6.93 -35.68
N ALA A 27 -4.28 7.34 -35.87
CA ALA A 27 -3.13 6.89 -35.10
C ALA A 27 -2.56 8.08 -34.30
N ALA A 28 -2.30 7.86 -33.03
CA ALA A 28 -1.66 8.83 -32.17
C ALA A 28 -0.57 8.15 -31.34
N GLY A 29 0.47 8.90 -30.97
CA GLY A 29 1.53 8.38 -30.11
C GLY A 29 2.20 9.50 -29.32
N GLU A 30 2.73 9.12 -28.20
CA GLU A 30 3.45 9.98 -27.27
C GLU A 30 4.70 9.26 -26.77
N TRP A 31 5.77 10.00 -26.57
CA TRP A 31 6.97 9.56 -25.88
C TRP A 31 7.48 10.64 -24.96
N THR A 32 7.82 10.28 -23.71
CA THR A 32 8.35 11.17 -22.69
C THR A 32 9.61 10.56 -22.07
N LYS A 33 10.67 11.35 -22.00
CA LYS A 33 11.88 10.99 -21.27
C LYS A 33 12.41 12.17 -20.47
N ARG A 34 12.73 11.95 -19.18
CA ARG A 34 13.43 12.93 -18.34
C ARG A 34 14.31 12.23 -17.30
N ASN A 35 15.37 12.92 -16.88
CA ASN A 35 16.16 12.51 -15.73
C ASN A 35 15.35 12.69 -14.43
N GLY A 36 15.75 11.96 -13.38
CA GLY A 36 15.16 12.08 -12.06
C GLY A 36 15.44 13.42 -11.40
N TYR A 37 14.56 13.81 -10.49
CA TYR A 37 14.70 15.02 -9.69
C TYR A 37 15.18 14.73 -8.25
N SER A 38 15.23 13.49 -7.84
CA SER A 38 15.84 13.03 -6.59
C SER A 38 17.29 12.64 -6.85
N PHE A 39 18.17 12.89 -5.88
CA PHE A 39 19.59 12.57 -5.95
C PHE A 39 19.94 11.51 -4.90
N ASN A 40 20.55 10.41 -5.32
CA ASN A 40 21.01 9.36 -4.44
C ASN A 40 22.51 9.57 -4.14
N GLU A 41 22.83 9.83 -2.85
CA GLU A 41 24.19 10.09 -2.40
C GLU A 41 25.09 8.86 -2.50
N GLN A 42 24.55 7.61 -2.39
CA GLN A 42 25.35 6.38 -2.44
C GLN A 42 25.80 6.05 -3.87
N THR A 43 24.91 6.20 -4.83
CA THR A 43 25.20 5.90 -6.24
C THR A 43 25.77 7.10 -7.00
N GLY A 44 25.63 8.31 -6.44
CA GLY A 44 26.03 9.57 -7.08
C GLY A 44 25.22 9.89 -8.33
N SER A 45 23.99 9.38 -8.44
CA SER A 45 23.11 9.52 -9.60
C SER A 45 21.76 10.14 -9.24
N SER A 46 21.10 10.76 -10.22
CA SER A 46 19.70 11.15 -10.11
C SER A 46 18.82 9.92 -10.33
N ILE A 47 17.77 9.82 -9.54
CA ILE A 47 16.74 8.77 -9.64
C ILE A 47 15.34 9.39 -9.66
N ASP A 48 14.31 8.60 -9.91
CA ASP A 48 12.93 9.01 -10.16
C ASP A 48 12.78 9.69 -11.54
N GLY A 49 13.49 9.14 -12.53
CA GLY A 49 13.35 9.49 -13.94
C GLY A 49 12.03 9.03 -14.54
N ARG A 50 11.88 9.31 -15.83
CA ARG A 50 10.76 8.77 -16.64
C ARG A 50 11.26 8.42 -18.01
N ASP A 51 10.87 7.23 -18.50
CA ASP A 51 11.06 6.80 -19.89
C ASP A 51 9.84 5.96 -20.30
N LEU A 52 8.87 6.62 -20.91
CA LEU A 52 7.59 6.02 -21.23
C LEU A 52 7.12 6.41 -22.63
N TRP A 53 6.32 5.55 -23.22
CA TRP A 53 5.63 5.84 -24.47
C TRP A 53 4.25 5.20 -24.51
N SER A 54 3.34 5.78 -25.29
CA SER A 54 2.06 5.21 -25.60
C SER A 54 1.71 5.36 -27.07
N GLY A 55 0.92 4.41 -27.58
CA GLY A 55 0.39 4.43 -28.93
C GLY A 55 -1.08 4.08 -28.94
N ARG A 56 -1.89 4.78 -29.71
CA ARG A 56 -3.33 4.56 -29.86
C ARG A 56 -3.73 4.49 -31.31
N LEU A 57 -4.43 3.42 -31.66
CA LEU A 57 -5.11 3.26 -32.96
C LEU A 57 -6.62 3.30 -32.71
N SER A 58 -7.32 4.16 -33.46
CA SER A 58 -8.78 4.23 -33.40
C SER A 58 -9.33 4.07 -34.84
N ILE A 59 -10.33 3.22 -34.99
CA ILE A 59 -11.01 2.95 -36.28
C ILE A 59 -12.50 3.22 -36.08
N GLY A 60 -13.02 4.22 -36.77
CA GLY A 60 -14.44 4.51 -36.85
C GLY A 60 -14.99 3.89 -38.12
N TRP A 61 -15.99 3.01 -38.04
CA TRP A 61 -16.60 2.36 -39.18
C TRP A 61 -18.13 2.44 -39.13
N LYS A 62 -18.72 2.97 -40.18
CA LYS A 62 -20.16 3.16 -40.38
C LYS A 62 -20.66 2.37 -41.57
N PRO A 63 -20.79 1.02 -41.49
CA PRO A 63 -21.15 0.18 -42.59
C PRO A 63 -22.56 0.43 -43.15
N SER A 64 -23.40 1.11 -42.36
CA SER A 64 -24.73 1.55 -42.78
C SER A 64 -25.15 2.79 -41.98
N GLN A 65 -26.23 3.45 -42.41
CA GLN A 65 -26.78 4.59 -41.64
C GLN A 65 -27.30 4.21 -40.25
N ARG A 66 -27.47 2.91 -39.99
CA ARG A 66 -27.99 2.40 -38.69
C ARG A 66 -26.92 1.81 -37.78
N LEU A 67 -25.75 1.53 -38.32
CA LEU A 67 -24.67 0.91 -37.55
C LEU A 67 -23.44 1.80 -37.53
N GLN A 68 -22.99 2.19 -36.35
CA GLN A 68 -21.74 2.90 -36.10
C GLN A 68 -20.91 2.08 -35.16
N THR A 69 -19.63 1.89 -35.48
CA THR A 69 -18.71 1.13 -34.65
C THR A 69 -17.42 1.88 -34.44
N TYR A 70 -16.83 1.71 -33.30
CA TYR A 70 -15.50 2.21 -32.93
C TYR A 70 -14.67 1.08 -32.36
N LEU A 71 -13.50 0.85 -32.95
CA LEU A 71 -12.47 -0.01 -32.40
C LEU A 71 -11.32 0.87 -31.95
N ILE A 72 -10.90 0.72 -30.69
CA ILE A 72 -9.76 1.41 -30.11
C ILE A 72 -8.79 0.35 -29.62
N TRP A 73 -7.52 0.51 -29.94
CA TRP A 73 -6.42 -0.20 -29.32
C TRP A 73 -5.42 0.81 -28.80
N GLU A 74 -5.02 0.64 -27.54
CA GLU A 74 -4.03 1.46 -26.87
C GLU A 74 -2.97 0.58 -26.24
N HIS A 75 -1.70 0.98 -26.43
CA HIS A 75 -0.56 0.35 -25.80
C HIS A 75 0.23 1.39 -25.02
N PHE A 76 0.58 1.06 -23.78
CA PHE A 76 1.44 1.86 -22.91
C PHE A 76 2.64 1.03 -22.47
N SER A 77 3.83 1.66 -22.39
CA SER A 77 5.04 1.04 -21.85
C SER A 77 5.89 2.08 -21.13
N GLU A 78 6.30 1.76 -19.92
CA GLU A 78 7.24 2.52 -19.08
C GLU A 78 8.38 1.60 -18.63
N ASN A 79 9.63 2.12 -18.66
CA ASN A 79 10.81 1.40 -18.17
C ASN A 79 11.84 2.42 -17.70
N ASP A 80 11.89 2.68 -16.40
CA ASP A 80 12.71 3.71 -15.80
C ASP A 80 13.11 3.41 -14.35
N ASP A 81 13.63 4.42 -13.65
CA ASP A 81 14.08 4.37 -12.26
C ASP A 81 13.12 5.10 -11.29
N ARG A 82 11.81 5.02 -11.58
CA ARG A 82 10.76 5.63 -10.77
C ARG A 82 10.76 5.08 -9.35
N LEU A 83 10.67 6.00 -8.38
CA LEU A 83 10.46 5.67 -6.97
C LEU A 83 8.97 5.47 -6.68
N ARG A 84 8.65 4.46 -5.88
CA ARG A 84 7.35 4.29 -5.22
C ARG A 84 7.32 5.08 -3.91
N SER A 85 8.44 5.02 -3.16
CA SER A 85 8.62 5.70 -1.89
C SER A 85 9.99 6.40 -1.86
N GLY A 86 10.02 7.67 -1.47
CA GLY A 86 11.24 8.49 -1.51
C GLY A 86 12.18 8.20 -0.36
N LYS A 87 11.85 8.68 0.83
CA LYS A 87 12.71 8.64 2.02
C LYS A 87 11.93 8.04 3.20
N GLN A 88 12.56 7.15 3.95
CA GLN A 88 12.01 6.72 5.22
C GLN A 88 12.49 7.66 6.33
N LEU A 89 11.56 8.32 7.02
CA LEU A 89 11.85 9.13 8.18
C LEU A 89 11.96 8.24 9.41
N CYS A 90 12.87 8.58 10.31
CA CYS A 90 13.19 7.76 11.49
C CYS A 90 13.63 8.65 12.67
N THR A 91 12.88 8.62 13.74
CA THR A 91 13.40 9.05 15.04
C THR A 91 14.04 7.84 15.69
N THR A 92 15.37 7.82 15.80
CA THR A 92 16.12 6.66 16.31
C THR A 92 15.60 6.22 17.66
N ALA A 93 15.28 4.94 17.81
CA ALA A 93 14.86 4.30 19.07
C ALA A 93 16.01 3.52 19.69
N PRO A 94 16.78 4.10 20.60
CA PRO A 94 17.87 3.39 21.25
C PRO A 94 17.34 2.31 22.20
N ILE A 95 18.19 1.34 22.51
CA ILE A 95 17.91 0.38 23.57
C ILE A 95 17.67 1.13 24.88
N PRO A 96 16.56 0.90 25.62
CA PRO A 96 16.29 1.58 26.87
C PRO A 96 17.36 1.24 27.93
N LEU A 97 17.76 2.23 28.74
CA LEU A 97 18.75 2.03 29.79
C LEU A 97 18.20 1.20 30.97
N SER A 98 16.92 1.28 31.20
CA SER A 98 16.24 0.52 32.26
C SER A 98 14.78 0.31 31.95
N VAL A 99 14.22 -0.81 32.45
CA VAL A 99 12.77 -1.11 32.38
C VAL A 99 12.36 -1.54 33.80
N ASN A 100 11.29 -0.96 34.35
CA ASN A 100 10.76 -1.23 35.68
C ASN A 100 11.85 -1.21 36.78
N GLY A 101 12.80 -0.26 36.69
CA GLY A 101 13.91 -0.12 37.63
C GLY A 101 15.05 -1.13 37.46
N GLN A 102 14.95 -2.05 36.50
CA GLN A 102 16.01 -2.99 36.16
C GLN A 102 16.88 -2.42 35.06
N LEU A 103 18.20 -2.46 35.21
CA LEU A 103 19.15 -2.01 34.20
C LEU A 103 19.17 -3.00 33.02
N VAL A 104 18.96 -2.50 31.84
CA VAL A 104 19.06 -3.27 30.61
C VAL A 104 20.53 -3.36 30.21
N GLN A 105 21.03 -4.59 30.04
CA GLN A 105 22.41 -4.77 29.56
C GLN A 105 22.52 -4.27 28.14
N GLN A 106 23.47 -3.36 27.92
CA GLN A 106 23.74 -2.79 26.57
C GLN A 106 24.74 -3.65 25.81
N THR A 107 25.49 -4.50 26.51
CA THR A 107 26.48 -5.39 25.88
C THR A 107 26.58 -6.71 26.68
N ILE A 108 26.87 -7.82 25.96
CA ILE A 108 27.27 -9.08 26.57
C ILE A 108 28.70 -9.40 26.16
N ASN A 109 29.57 -9.67 27.14
CA ASN A 109 31.00 -9.97 26.89
C ASN A 109 31.70 -8.94 26.00
N GLY A 110 31.23 -7.68 26.00
CA GLY A 110 31.75 -6.62 25.14
C GLY A 110 31.07 -6.51 23.78
N SER A 111 30.17 -7.42 23.43
CA SER A 111 29.38 -7.38 22.22
C SER A 111 28.08 -6.59 22.44
N ALA A 112 27.82 -5.59 21.64
CA ALA A 112 26.62 -4.76 21.75
C ALA A 112 25.38 -5.50 21.23
N LEU A 113 25.53 -6.40 20.27
CA LEU A 113 24.43 -7.15 19.68
C LEU A 113 23.88 -8.24 20.57
N LEU A 114 24.72 -8.87 21.33
CA LEU A 114 24.30 -9.81 22.35
C LEU A 114 23.82 -9.09 23.60
N GLY A 115 23.33 -7.85 23.49
CA GLY A 115 22.80 -7.01 24.58
C GLY A 115 21.61 -7.63 25.32
N GLY A 116 21.44 -8.94 25.24
CA GLY A 116 20.39 -9.68 25.92
C GLY A 116 19.03 -9.21 25.45
N LEU A 117 18.13 -8.94 26.39
CA LEU A 117 16.77 -8.46 26.12
C LEU A 117 16.73 -7.06 25.48
N GLY A 118 17.84 -6.30 25.48
CA GLY A 118 17.88 -4.94 24.97
C GLY A 118 17.48 -4.83 23.50
N ALA A 119 17.97 -5.75 22.65
CA ALA A 119 17.64 -5.78 21.23
C ALA A 119 16.14 -5.97 20.95
N TYR A 120 15.41 -6.62 21.84
CA TYR A 120 13.96 -6.84 21.72
C TYR A 120 13.15 -5.65 22.23
N LEU A 121 13.76 -4.66 22.88
CA LEU A 121 13.10 -3.50 23.47
C LEU A 121 13.28 -2.22 22.67
N SER A 122 14.15 -2.21 21.67
CA SER A 122 14.27 -1.13 20.71
C SER A 122 13.40 -1.41 19.47
N GLN A 123 12.69 -0.40 19.00
CA GLN A 123 11.86 -0.50 17.77
C GLN A 123 12.64 -0.12 16.49
N GLY A 124 13.93 0.22 16.62
CA GLY A 124 14.73 0.77 15.52
C GLY A 124 14.42 2.24 15.31
N CYS A 125 13.21 2.54 14.90
CA CYS A 125 12.68 3.89 14.77
C CYS A 125 11.46 4.06 15.68
N GLN A 126 11.35 5.21 16.32
CA GLN A 126 10.15 5.64 17.04
C GLN A 126 9.32 6.57 16.15
N ILE A 127 8.04 6.64 16.44
CA ILE A 127 7.16 7.66 15.88
C ILE A 127 7.72 9.06 16.19
N GLY A 128 7.66 9.96 15.24
CA GLY A 128 8.12 11.33 15.37
C GLY A 128 7.39 12.26 14.41
N SER A 129 7.41 13.54 14.69
CA SER A 129 6.85 14.52 13.75
C SER A 129 7.60 14.45 12.42
N LEU A 130 6.87 14.36 11.32
CA LEU A 130 7.43 14.35 9.96
C LEU A 130 8.29 15.58 9.63
N TYR A 131 8.10 16.67 10.37
CA TYR A 131 8.79 17.96 10.16
C TYR A 131 9.85 18.24 11.23
N ALA A 132 10.01 17.37 12.22
CA ALA A 132 11.03 17.56 13.25
C ALA A 132 12.43 17.19 12.74
N PRO A 133 13.50 17.91 13.15
CA PRO A 133 14.86 17.51 12.80
C PRO A 133 15.24 16.09 13.26
N THR A 134 14.61 15.59 14.30
CA THR A 134 14.82 14.23 14.83
C THR A 134 14.28 13.13 13.90
N ALA A 135 13.34 13.45 13.02
CA ALA A 135 12.79 12.51 12.03
C ALA A 135 13.82 12.11 10.95
N TYR A 136 14.95 12.80 10.86
CA TYR A 136 16.03 12.50 9.92
C TYR A 136 17.17 11.69 10.56
N GLY A 137 16.87 10.90 11.60
CA GLY A 137 17.75 9.90 12.14
C GLY A 137 17.80 8.63 11.30
N VAL A 138 18.42 7.60 11.82
CA VAL A 138 18.55 6.26 11.25
C VAL A 138 18.12 5.23 12.28
N PRO A 139 17.72 4.01 11.88
CA PRO A 139 17.32 2.99 12.82
C PRO A 139 18.47 2.58 13.75
N ASP A 140 18.14 2.17 14.97
CA ASP A 140 19.09 1.41 15.77
C ASP A 140 19.27 0.02 15.15
N GLY A 141 20.41 -0.22 14.52
CA GLY A 141 20.67 -1.44 13.76
C GLY A 141 20.62 -2.72 14.61
N TYR A 142 20.87 -2.61 15.92
CA TYR A 142 20.77 -3.77 16.82
C TYR A 142 19.34 -4.28 17.00
N SER A 143 18.35 -3.45 16.74
CA SER A 143 16.94 -3.82 16.83
C SER A 143 16.38 -4.42 15.54
N LEU A 144 17.15 -4.42 14.45
CA LEU A 144 16.69 -4.97 13.18
C LEU A 144 16.68 -6.49 13.20
N PRO A 145 15.53 -7.17 13.02
CA PRO A 145 15.43 -8.62 13.21
C PRO A 145 16.39 -9.40 12.31
N TYR A 146 16.51 -9.02 11.05
CA TYR A 146 17.37 -9.69 10.08
C TYR A 146 18.88 -9.52 10.38
N TYR A 147 19.26 -8.44 11.07
CA TYR A 147 20.62 -8.27 11.53
C TYR A 147 20.89 -9.08 12.79
N THR A 148 19.93 -9.11 13.70
CA THR A 148 20.01 -9.89 14.94
C THR A 148 20.18 -11.39 14.66
N ILE A 149 19.38 -11.95 13.74
CA ILE A 149 19.46 -13.37 13.39
C ILE A 149 20.81 -13.73 12.74
N ALA A 150 21.32 -12.89 11.84
CA ALA A 150 22.63 -13.09 11.25
C ALA A 150 23.76 -12.97 12.28
N ASN A 151 23.58 -12.16 13.33
CA ASN A 151 24.55 -12.07 14.43
C ASN A 151 24.55 -13.31 15.31
N PHE A 152 23.38 -13.88 15.64
CA PHE A 152 23.30 -15.17 16.35
C PHE A 152 24.05 -16.28 15.61
N ALA A 153 24.02 -16.26 14.29
CA ALA A 153 24.78 -17.19 13.45
C ALA A 153 26.26 -16.78 13.30
N SER A 154 26.72 -15.72 13.96
CA SER A 154 28.08 -15.16 13.84
C SER A 154 28.50 -14.76 12.42
N LEU A 155 27.54 -14.37 11.59
CA LEU A 155 27.77 -13.99 10.19
C LEU A 155 28.10 -12.50 10.03
N VAL A 156 27.64 -11.68 10.96
CA VAL A 156 27.81 -10.22 10.96
C VAL A 156 28.56 -9.74 12.21
N THR A 157 29.20 -8.57 12.11
CA THR A 157 29.98 -7.96 13.18
C THR A 157 29.09 -7.42 14.31
N ASP A 158 29.68 -7.22 15.49
CA ASP A 158 29.01 -6.62 16.66
C ASP A 158 28.94 -5.10 16.59
N VAL A 159 28.97 -4.49 15.40
CA VAL A 159 28.92 -3.05 15.22
C VAL A 159 27.57 -2.66 14.66
N ASN A 160 26.92 -1.65 15.25
CA ASN A 160 25.69 -1.12 14.69
C ASN A 160 25.95 -0.65 13.24
N PRO A 161 25.29 -1.25 12.23
CA PRO A 161 25.60 -1.00 10.82
C PRO A 161 25.21 0.40 10.35
N TYR A 162 24.40 1.13 11.12
CA TYR A 162 23.94 2.48 10.80
C TYR A 162 24.56 3.58 11.70
N LEU A 163 25.47 3.24 12.62
CA LEU A 163 26.00 4.17 13.63
C LEU A 163 26.61 5.45 13.03
N SER A 164 27.22 5.35 11.85
CA SER A 164 27.86 6.47 11.16
C SER A 164 26.99 7.12 10.11
N ASP A 165 25.79 6.60 9.87
CA ASP A 165 24.90 7.10 8.83
C ASP A 165 24.04 8.26 9.33
N LYS A 166 23.64 9.13 8.40
CA LYS A 166 22.79 10.31 8.66
C LYS A 166 21.96 10.61 7.43
N GLN A 167 20.73 11.04 7.66
CA GLN A 167 19.87 11.58 6.62
C GLN A 167 19.95 13.11 6.55
N THR A 168 19.88 13.65 5.36
CA THR A 168 19.67 15.08 5.15
C THR A 168 18.18 15.44 5.27
N PRO A 169 17.81 16.60 5.80
CA PRO A 169 16.42 17.07 5.78
C PRO A 169 15.89 17.42 4.38
N ASP A 170 16.73 17.47 3.35
CA ASP A 170 16.26 17.64 1.97
C ASP A 170 15.59 16.36 1.47
N LEU A 171 14.29 16.40 1.26
CA LEU A 171 13.49 15.25 0.81
C LEU A 171 13.83 14.77 -0.61
N ARG A 172 14.55 15.58 -1.38
CA ARG A 172 15.04 15.20 -2.72
C ARG A 172 16.39 14.52 -2.70
N VAL A 173 17.06 14.50 -1.55
CA VAL A 173 18.34 13.79 -1.37
C VAL A 173 18.07 12.52 -0.58
N ILE A 174 18.32 11.38 -1.19
CA ILE A 174 18.12 10.07 -0.60
C ILE A 174 19.43 9.33 -0.43
N ASN A 175 19.42 8.33 0.45
CA ASN A 175 20.60 7.54 0.80
C ASN A 175 20.26 6.07 0.70
N THR A 176 20.23 5.52 -0.53
CA THR A 176 19.88 4.12 -0.81
C THR A 176 20.98 3.42 -1.56
N GLN A 177 21.17 2.11 -1.31
CA GLN A 177 22.23 1.34 -1.94
C GLN A 177 21.90 0.88 -3.36
N LEU A 178 20.60 0.79 -3.66
CA LEU A 178 20.11 0.29 -4.94
C LEU A 178 19.49 1.41 -5.75
N THR A 179 19.57 1.30 -7.06
CA THR A 179 18.82 2.12 -7.99
C THR A 179 17.48 1.43 -8.25
N PRO A 180 16.35 2.12 -8.04
CA PRO A 180 15.04 1.53 -8.29
C PRO A 180 14.87 1.19 -9.77
N SER A 181 13.99 0.23 -10.05
CA SER A 181 13.58 -0.10 -11.40
C SER A 181 12.06 -0.21 -11.45
N TYR A 182 11.47 0.37 -12.46
CA TYR A 182 10.03 0.37 -12.67
C TYR A 182 9.72 0.03 -14.12
N LYS A 183 8.90 -1.01 -14.33
CA LYS A 183 8.44 -1.44 -15.65
C LYS A 183 6.94 -1.63 -15.60
N ALA A 184 6.22 -0.97 -16.50
CA ALA A 184 4.77 -1.14 -16.63
C ALA A 184 4.41 -1.28 -18.10
N LYS A 185 3.44 -2.13 -18.39
CA LYS A 185 2.84 -2.28 -19.72
C LYS A 185 1.34 -2.43 -19.58
N ASN A 186 0.62 -1.83 -20.51
CA ASN A 186 -0.82 -1.96 -20.58
C ASN A 186 -1.23 -2.07 -22.04
N ASP A 187 -2.10 -3.02 -22.34
CA ASP A 187 -2.77 -3.15 -23.64
C ASP A 187 -4.28 -3.11 -23.42
N THR A 188 -4.95 -2.12 -24.01
CA THR A 188 -6.40 -1.97 -23.93
C THR A 188 -6.99 -2.11 -25.33
N VAL A 189 -8.03 -2.92 -25.48
CA VAL A 189 -8.86 -3.03 -26.70
C VAL A 189 -10.30 -2.75 -26.33
N GLU A 190 -10.92 -1.84 -27.04
CA GLU A 190 -12.33 -1.46 -26.85
C GLU A 190 -13.06 -1.51 -28.19
N LEU A 191 -14.19 -2.20 -28.23
CA LEU A 191 -15.08 -2.25 -29.38
C LEU A 191 -16.48 -1.77 -28.98
N ASN A 192 -16.87 -0.62 -29.51
CA ASN A 192 -18.19 -0.06 -29.33
C ASN A 192 -19.00 -0.17 -30.63
N ALA A 193 -20.27 -0.52 -30.49
CA ALA A 193 -21.20 -0.63 -31.61
C ALA A 193 -22.57 -0.09 -31.20
N ASP A 194 -23.01 0.94 -31.91
CA ASP A 194 -24.36 1.50 -31.85
C ASP A 194 -25.20 1.07 -33.04
N TYR A 195 -26.28 0.37 -32.75
CA TYR A 195 -27.22 -0.05 -33.77
C TYR A 195 -28.61 0.58 -33.56
N GLN A 196 -29.02 1.41 -34.52
CA GLN A 196 -30.35 2.01 -34.52
C GLN A 196 -31.40 0.97 -34.92
N LEU A 197 -32.07 0.36 -33.95
CA LEU A 197 -33.18 -0.57 -34.17
C LEU A 197 -34.37 0.12 -34.83
N SER A 198 -34.65 1.36 -34.43
CA SER A 198 -35.65 2.27 -34.98
C SER A 198 -35.15 3.72 -34.85
N PRO A 199 -35.87 4.72 -35.40
CA PRO A 199 -35.52 6.12 -35.21
C PRO A 199 -35.49 6.58 -33.74
N THR A 200 -36.11 5.81 -32.83
CA THR A 200 -36.28 6.15 -31.45
C THR A 200 -35.62 5.13 -30.47
N LEU A 201 -34.99 4.09 -30.98
CA LEU A 201 -34.36 3.06 -30.15
C LEU A 201 -32.96 2.73 -30.69
N THR A 202 -31.97 2.80 -29.78
CA THR A 202 -30.59 2.44 -30.07
C THR A 202 -30.16 1.28 -29.15
N LEU A 203 -29.58 0.24 -29.74
CA LEU A 203 -28.89 -0.82 -29.05
C LEU A 203 -27.40 -0.53 -29.11
N THR A 204 -26.77 -0.39 -27.93
CA THR A 204 -25.34 -0.20 -27.76
C THR A 204 -24.70 -1.48 -27.21
N SER A 205 -23.58 -1.87 -27.79
CA SER A 205 -22.70 -2.95 -27.32
C SER A 205 -21.32 -2.38 -27.05
N GLU A 206 -20.82 -2.57 -25.82
CA GLU A 206 -19.49 -2.14 -25.40
C GLU A 206 -18.71 -3.36 -24.95
N THR A 207 -17.62 -3.69 -25.65
CA THR A 207 -16.73 -4.80 -25.34
C THR A 207 -15.37 -4.23 -24.98
N GLY A 208 -14.86 -4.56 -23.81
CA GLY A 208 -13.54 -4.15 -23.33
C GLY A 208 -12.64 -5.34 -23.05
N PHE A 209 -11.38 -5.21 -23.38
CA PHE A 209 -10.31 -6.11 -22.94
C PHE A 209 -9.12 -5.27 -22.50
N ASN A 210 -8.53 -5.64 -21.37
CA ASN A 210 -7.32 -5.00 -20.84
C ASN A 210 -6.36 -6.07 -20.33
N HIS A 211 -5.06 -5.85 -20.51
CA HIS A 211 -4.00 -6.68 -19.99
C HIS A 211 -2.90 -5.78 -19.43
N ASP A 212 -2.55 -5.99 -18.16
CA ASP A 212 -1.57 -5.21 -17.43
C ASP A 212 -0.40 -6.06 -16.95
N PHE A 213 0.75 -5.43 -16.91
CA PHE A 213 1.97 -5.93 -16.30
C PHE A 213 2.64 -4.81 -15.50
N LEU A 214 2.98 -5.09 -14.25
CA LEU A 214 3.82 -4.25 -13.39
C LEU A 214 4.98 -5.06 -12.87
N TRP A 215 6.16 -4.47 -12.85
CA TRP A 215 7.36 -4.99 -12.20
C TRP A 215 8.15 -3.82 -11.63
N SER A 216 8.39 -3.79 -10.31
CA SER A 216 8.99 -2.64 -9.65
C SER A 216 9.85 -3.08 -8.49
N THR A 217 11.11 -2.59 -8.44
CA THR A 217 12.03 -2.81 -7.33
C THR A 217 12.53 -1.51 -6.74
N GLU A 218 12.77 -1.50 -5.43
CA GLU A 218 13.48 -0.41 -4.76
C GLU A 218 14.20 -0.90 -3.48
N ASP A 219 15.07 -0.07 -2.92
CA ASP A 219 15.76 -0.35 -1.66
C ASP A 219 14.74 -0.41 -0.52
N TYR A 220 14.55 -1.60 0.06
CA TYR A 220 13.57 -1.82 1.12
C TYR A 220 13.92 -1.06 2.41
N ASN A 221 15.22 -0.99 2.76
CA ASN A 221 15.65 -0.31 3.97
C ASN A 221 15.58 1.22 3.86
N ARG A 222 15.77 1.76 2.66
CA ARG A 222 15.89 3.21 2.38
C ARG A 222 16.98 3.91 3.22
N PHE A 223 17.92 3.12 3.76
CA PHE A 223 19.11 3.56 4.49
C PHE A 223 20.31 2.79 3.98
N ALA A 224 21.44 3.48 3.79
CA ALA A 224 22.67 2.81 3.47
C ALA A 224 23.41 2.40 4.75
N SER A 225 23.74 1.13 4.88
CA SER A 225 24.60 0.66 5.97
C SER A 225 26.06 0.99 5.73
N SER A 226 26.85 1.04 6.81
CA SER A 226 28.30 1.12 6.75
C SER A 226 28.89 -0.14 6.08
N PRO A 227 30.06 -0.06 5.42
CA PRO A 227 30.76 -1.23 4.92
C PRO A 227 31.34 -2.09 6.05
N GLY A 228 31.69 -3.34 5.74
CA GLY A 228 32.32 -4.25 6.70
C GLY A 228 31.34 -4.87 7.70
N VAL A 229 30.10 -5.07 7.28
CA VAL A 229 29.05 -5.69 8.12
C VAL A 229 29.31 -7.18 8.33
N PHE A 230 29.76 -7.90 7.31
CA PHE A 230 29.97 -9.35 7.37
C PHE A 230 31.34 -9.71 7.98
N ILE A 231 31.40 -10.83 8.73
CA ILE A 231 32.62 -11.41 9.24
C ILE A 231 33.27 -12.28 8.15
N ASP A 232 34.59 -12.25 8.02
CA ASP A 232 35.30 -13.14 7.11
C ASP A 232 35.29 -14.58 7.64
N HIS A 233 34.47 -15.43 7.06
CA HIS A 233 34.38 -16.87 7.37
C HIS A 233 35.12 -17.75 6.36
N SER A 234 35.99 -17.20 5.51
CA SER A 234 36.71 -17.94 4.48
C SER A 234 37.61 -19.06 5.04
N PHE A 235 37.89 -19.02 6.36
CA PHE A 235 38.64 -20.09 7.03
C PHE A 235 37.76 -21.35 7.22
N PHE A 236 36.46 -21.19 7.45
CA PHE A 236 35.51 -22.30 7.66
C PHE A 236 34.84 -22.73 6.36
N ASP A 237 34.45 -21.79 5.53
CA ASP A 237 33.85 -21.99 4.21
C ASP A 237 34.22 -20.85 3.26
N PRO A 238 35.20 -21.12 2.34
CA PRO A 238 35.64 -20.10 1.37
C PRO A 238 34.54 -19.65 0.39
N SER A 239 33.44 -20.39 0.29
CA SER A 239 32.36 -20.09 -0.65
C SER A 239 31.35 -19.07 -0.14
N ILE A 240 31.24 -18.88 1.19
CA ILE A 240 30.13 -18.08 1.78
C ILE A 240 30.52 -16.62 2.01
N LEU A 241 31.60 -16.37 2.77
CA LEU A 241 32.00 -15.03 3.21
C LEU A 241 33.49 -14.81 3.02
N GLN A 242 33.91 -14.69 1.79
CA GLN A 242 35.33 -14.47 1.48
C GLN A 242 35.68 -12.98 1.66
N GLY A 243 36.58 -12.69 2.60
CA GLY A 243 37.04 -11.32 2.86
C GLY A 243 35.94 -10.39 3.44
N GLY A 244 34.93 -10.95 4.08
CA GLY A 244 33.81 -10.16 4.63
C GLY A 244 32.83 -9.65 3.57
N VAL A 245 32.78 -10.28 2.41
CA VAL A 245 31.81 -9.98 1.32
C VAL A 245 30.90 -11.18 1.14
N PHE A 246 29.59 -10.93 1.15
CA PHE A 246 28.57 -11.93 0.84
C PHE A 246 27.99 -11.71 -0.55
N CYS A 247 27.83 -12.78 -1.33
CA CYS A 247 27.26 -12.75 -2.67
C CYS A 247 25.88 -13.42 -2.65
N ASP A 248 24.85 -12.60 -2.63
CA ASP A 248 23.45 -13.01 -2.69
C ASP A 248 23.02 -13.22 -4.16
N PRO A 249 22.30 -14.30 -4.51
CA PRO A 249 21.89 -14.55 -5.88
C PRO A 249 21.01 -13.46 -6.49
N GLN A 250 20.15 -12.81 -5.68
CA GLN A 250 19.25 -11.76 -6.12
C GLN A 250 19.87 -10.37 -6.00
N LEU A 251 20.61 -10.11 -4.92
CA LEU A 251 21.12 -8.78 -4.56
C LEU A 251 22.57 -8.51 -4.96
N GLY A 252 23.31 -9.55 -5.40
CA GLY A 252 24.72 -9.44 -5.76
C GLY A 252 25.67 -9.47 -4.57
N CYS A 253 26.95 -9.09 -4.81
CA CYS A 253 28.01 -9.15 -3.80
C CYS A 253 28.14 -7.83 -3.06
N SER A 254 28.16 -7.86 -1.71
CA SER A 254 28.28 -6.66 -0.88
C SER A 254 28.92 -6.98 0.47
N ASP A 255 29.65 -6.02 1.03
CA ASP A 255 30.11 -5.98 2.43
C ASP A 255 29.18 -5.14 3.33
N LYS A 256 28.04 -4.70 2.78
CA LYS A 256 26.98 -3.94 3.45
C LYS A 256 25.70 -4.76 3.56
N ILE A 257 24.75 -4.32 4.42
CA ILE A 257 23.40 -4.82 4.36
C ILE A 257 22.74 -4.27 3.10
N VAL A 258 22.24 -5.14 2.26
CA VAL A 258 21.44 -4.82 1.07
C VAL A 258 20.09 -5.48 1.22
N ALA A 259 19.05 -4.70 1.02
CA ALA A 259 17.69 -5.18 0.99
C ALA A 259 16.94 -4.55 -0.18
N GLU A 260 16.16 -5.35 -0.90
CA GLU A 260 15.38 -4.93 -2.06
C GLU A 260 13.99 -5.53 -1.97
N ASP A 261 12.98 -4.73 -2.23
CA ASP A 261 11.65 -5.26 -2.45
C ASP A 261 11.34 -5.34 -3.95
N LEU A 262 10.49 -6.29 -4.31
CA LEU A 262 9.96 -6.46 -5.65
C LEU A 262 8.44 -6.58 -5.56
N SER A 263 7.72 -5.74 -6.31
CA SER A 263 6.31 -5.92 -6.62
C SER A 263 6.18 -6.36 -8.07
N GLU A 264 5.47 -7.45 -8.31
CA GLU A 264 5.16 -7.97 -9.63
C GLU A 264 3.66 -8.24 -9.74
N GLU A 265 3.05 -7.78 -10.81
CA GLU A 265 1.62 -7.98 -11.08
C GLU A 265 1.42 -8.37 -12.54
N HIS A 266 0.59 -9.39 -12.73
CA HIS A 266 0.01 -9.77 -14.01
C HIS A 266 -1.50 -9.77 -13.88
N SER A 267 -2.18 -8.96 -14.66
CA SER A 267 -3.64 -8.93 -14.63
C SER A 267 -4.24 -8.83 -16.03
N TRP A 268 -5.46 -9.34 -16.16
CA TRP A 268 -6.26 -9.13 -17.34
C TRP A 268 -7.75 -9.04 -16.98
N GLN A 269 -8.49 -8.32 -17.82
CA GLN A 269 -9.94 -8.26 -17.70
C GLN A 269 -10.62 -8.28 -19.06
N ALA A 270 -11.83 -8.80 -19.08
CA ALA A 270 -12.74 -8.72 -20.20
C ALA A 270 -14.12 -8.29 -19.74
N SER A 271 -14.75 -7.38 -20.47
CA SER A 271 -16.08 -6.90 -20.14
C SER A 271 -16.98 -6.82 -21.35
N GLN A 272 -18.28 -7.00 -21.12
CA GLN A 272 -19.33 -6.82 -22.12
C GLN A 272 -20.52 -6.12 -21.51
N GLU A 273 -20.96 -5.02 -22.12
CA GLU A 273 -22.21 -4.37 -21.80
C GLU A 273 -23.11 -4.37 -23.02
N LEU A 274 -24.40 -4.64 -22.81
CA LEU A 274 -25.46 -4.46 -23.79
C LEU A 274 -26.51 -3.53 -23.19
N ARG A 275 -26.82 -2.44 -23.94
CA ARG A 275 -27.72 -1.40 -23.48
C ARG A 275 -28.71 -0.99 -24.56
N LEU A 276 -29.98 -0.95 -24.22
CA LEU A 276 -31.06 -0.43 -25.05
C LEU A 276 -31.51 0.91 -24.51
N SER A 277 -31.38 1.96 -25.30
CA SER A 277 -31.78 3.32 -24.95
C SER A 277 -32.88 3.83 -25.86
N SER A 278 -33.84 4.56 -25.29
CA SER A 278 -34.93 5.20 -26.02
C SER A 278 -34.64 6.69 -26.28
N HIS A 279 -35.27 7.21 -27.33
CA HIS A 279 -35.25 8.63 -27.76
C HIS A 279 -36.62 9.06 -28.23
N PHE A 280 -37.63 8.92 -27.35
CA PHE A 280 -39.00 9.26 -27.64
C PHE A 280 -39.22 10.78 -27.55
N GLU A 281 -40.11 11.30 -28.39
CA GLU A 281 -40.50 12.72 -28.32
C GLU A 281 -41.37 13.03 -27.12
N GLY A 282 -41.92 12.01 -26.44
CA GLY A 282 -42.77 12.15 -25.27
C GLY A 282 -41.99 12.45 -23.98
N PRO A 283 -42.67 12.63 -22.85
CA PRO A 283 -42.04 12.99 -21.58
C PRO A 283 -41.22 11.84 -20.94
N PHE A 284 -41.28 10.64 -21.49
CA PHE A 284 -40.62 9.44 -20.95
C PHE A 284 -39.58 8.91 -21.88
N ASN A 285 -38.37 8.65 -21.30
CA ASN A 285 -37.29 7.91 -21.93
C ASN A 285 -36.71 6.92 -20.95
N PHE A 286 -35.98 5.94 -21.45
CA PHE A 286 -35.31 4.93 -20.63
C PHE A 286 -33.99 4.46 -21.22
N SER A 287 -33.17 3.88 -20.37
CA SER A 287 -31.98 3.09 -20.70
C SER A 287 -31.98 1.83 -19.86
N VAL A 288 -31.90 0.64 -20.46
CA VAL A 288 -31.86 -0.65 -19.76
C VAL A 288 -30.76 -1.51 -20.34
N GLY A 289 -30.09 -2.27 -19.49
CA GLY A 289 -28.96 -3.07 -19.96
C GLY A 289 -28.51 -4.13 -18.97
N GLY A 290 -27.49 -4.85 -19.39
CA GLY A 290 -26.75 -5.79 -18.58
C GLY A 290 -25.26 -5.72 -18.86
N ASN A 291 -24.47 -6.04 -17.86
CA ASN A 291 -23.02 -6.02 -17.92
C ASN A 291 -22.45 -7.31 -17.32
N TYR A 292 -21.39 -7.79 -17.94
CA TYR A 292 -20.53 -8.85 -17.42
C TYR A 292 -19.09 -8.36 -17.40
N LEU A 293 -18.38 -8.63 -16.31
CA LEU A 293 -16.96 -8.39 -16.15
C LEU A 293 -16.29 -9.66 -15.63
N HIS A 294 -15.19 -10.04 -16.24
CA HIS A 294 -14.24 -11.00 -15.72
C HIS A 294 -12.89 -10.31 -15.49
N TYR A 295 -12.30 -10.51 -14.33
CA TYR A 295 -10.98 -10.00 -13.95
C TYR A 295 -10.18 -11.08 -13.27
N GLU A 296 -8.92 -11.22 -13.63
CA GLU A 296 -7.97 -12.14 -13.03
C GLU A 296 -6.65 -11.43 -12.80
N THR A 297 -6.07 -11.62 -11.62
CA THR A 297 -4.76 -11.06 -11.28
C THR A 297 -3.95 -12.04 -10.45
N GLU A 298 -2.65 -11.96 -10.62
CA GLU A 298 -1.64 -12.52 -9.73
C GLU A 298 -0.69 -11.40 -9.34
N GLU A 299 -0.71 -11.05 -8.06
CA GLU A 299 0.15 -10.04 -7.45
C GLU A 299 1.12 -10.72 -6.50
N ASN A 300 2.40 -10.50 -6.70
CA ASN A 300 3.49 -11.04 -5.89
C ASN A 300 4.31 -9.91 -5.28
N TYR A 301 4.55 -9.97 -3.98
CA TYR A 301 5.41 -9.03 -3.27
C TYR A 301 6.52 -9.76 -2.54
N TYR A 302 7.75 -9.39 -2.82
CA TYR A 302 8.96 -10.00 -2.27
C TYR A 302 9.77 -8.98 -1.47
N VAL A 303 10.45 -9.47 -0.41
CA VAL A 303 11.50 -8.71 0.28
C VAL A 303 12.74 -9.58 0.40
N PHE A 304 13.79 -9.19 -0.29
CA PHE A 304 15.12 -9.84 -0.25
C PHE A 304 16.02 -9.07 0.71
N ILE A 305 16.74 -9.80 1.57
CA ILE A 305 17.73 -9.21 2.49
C ILE A 305 18.93 -10.14 2.54
N ASN A 306 20.09 -9.64 2.17
CA ASN A 306 21.30 -10.47 2.04
C ASN A 306 21.74 -11.13 3.37
N THR A 307 21.46 -10.52 4.52
CA THR A 307 21.75 -11.14 5.82
C THR A 307 20.83 -12.33 6.12
N LEU A 308 19.59 -12.33 5.62
CA LEU A 308 18.68 -13.48 5.71
C LEU A 308 19.16 -14.62 4.79
N THR A 309 19.60 -14.31 3.58
CA THR A 309 20.17 -15.31 2.67
C THR A 309 21.44 -15.93 3.27
N ALA A 310 22.32 -15.10 3.85
CA ALA A 310 23.51 -15.60 4.54
C ALA A 310 23.15 -16.50 5.73
N PHE A 311 22.12 -16.14 6.50
CA PHE A 311 21.61 -16.95 7.60
C PHE A 311 21.04 -18.28 7.08
N ALA A 312 20.19 -18.25 6.08
CA ALA A 312 19.62 -19.45 5.44
C ALA A 312 20.72 -20.39 4.94
N TRP A 313 21.79 -19.84 4.37
CA TRP A 313 22.94 -20.60 3.95
C TRP A 313 23.66 -21.28 5.11
N SER A 314 23.84 -20.59 6.24
CA SER A 314 24.50 -21.14 7.43
C SER A 314 23.66 -22.20 8.13
N GLU A 315 22.35 -22.04 8.18
CA GLU A 315 21.41 -22.98 8.83
C GLU A 315 21.32 -24.32 8.07
N GLY A 316 21.40 -24.30 6.74
CA GLY A 316 21.46 -25.51 5.94
C GLY A 316 22.60 -26.44 6.31
N GLY A 317 23.68 -25.91 6.93
CA GLY A 317 24.80 -26.70 7.46
C GLY A 317 24.61 -27.16 8.90
N SER A 318 23.96 -26.39 9.75
CA SER A 318 23.94 -26.58 11.21
C SER A 318 22.86 -27.60 11.65
N ARG A 319 21.70 -27.57 11.03
CA ARG A 319 20.58 -28.48 11.41
C ARG A 319 20.78 -29.93 10.99
N ALA A 320 21.66 -30.21 10.05
CA ALA A 320 22.03 -31.58 9.68
C ALA A 320 22.75 -32.37 10.78
N GLY A 321 23.01 -31.76 11.97
CA GLY A 321 23.55 -32.44 13.15
C GLY A 321 24.92 -33.07 12.98
N ARG A 322 25.69 -32.69 11.95
CA ARG A 322 26.87 -33.42 11.52
C ARG A 322 28.15 -32.57 11.48
N GLY A 323 28.18 -31.34 11.89
CA GLY A 323 29.38 -30.53 11.84
C GLY A 323 30.00 -30.35 10.43
N ASP A 324 29.32 -30.83 9.41
CA ASP A 324 29.66 -30.62 8.02
C ASP A 324 28.91 -29.42 7.50
N TRP A 325 29.59 -28.30 7.39
CA TRP A 325 29.07 -27.09 6.74
C TRP A 325 28.81 -27.40 5.26
N THR A 326 27.67 -27.96 4.96
CA THR A 326 27.20 -28.06 3.58
C THR A 326 26.54 -26.76 3.21
N PRO A 327 26.97 -26.09 2.13
CA PRO A 327 26.35 -24.88 1.63
C PRO A 327 24.85 -25.09 1.41
N GLY A 328 24.07 -24.05 1.57
CA GLY A 328 22.64 -24.06 1.25
C GLY A 328 22.40 -24.71 -0.11
N ILE A 329 21.35 -25.49 -0.22
CA ILE A 329 21.08 -26.26 -1.44
C ILE A 329 20.35 -25.34 -2.41
N SER A 330 20.98 -25.04 -3.51
CA SER A 330 20.40 -24.24 -4.61
C SER A 330 19.58 -25.08 -5.60
N ASP A 331 19.26 -26.32 -5.26
CA ASP A 331 18.51 -27.23 -6.13
C ASP A 331 17.59 -28.11 -5.29
N ASN A 332 16.27 -27.90 -5.45
CA ASN A 332 15.22 -28.68 -4.79
C ASN A 332 15.38 -30.20 -5.04
N SER A 333 15.89 -30.60 -6.22
CA SER A 333 16.16 -31.99 -6.53
C SER A 333 17.25 -32.60 -5.65
N GLN A 334 18.23 -31.80 -5.22
CA GLN A 334 19.29 -32.24 -4.31
C GLN A 334 18.75 -32.44 -2.89
N CYS A 335 17.84 -31.56 -2.44
CA CYS A 335 17.15 -31.72 -1.17
C CYS A 335 16.31 -33.02 -1.18
N LEU A 336 15.54 -33.24 -2.21
CA LEU A 336 14.77 -34.48 -2.43
C LEU A 336 15.64 -35.72 -2.43
N ALA A 337 16.76 -35.69 -3.14
CA ALA A 337 17.66 -36.84 -3.24
C ALA A 337 18.42 -37.13 -1.96
N ARG A 338 18.83 -36.11 -1.20
CA ARG A 338 19.70 -36.27 -0.01
C ARG A 338 18.91 -36.48 1.29
N TYR A 339 17.70 -35.87 1.40
CA TYR A 339 16.92 -35.86 2.62
C TYR A 339 15.50 -36.46 2.46
N GLY A 340 15.15 -36.98 1.27
CA GLY A 340 13.84 -37.56 1.02
C GLY A 340 12.72 -36.56 0.79
N GLY A 341 13.10 -35.34 0.46
CA GLY A 341 12.18 -34.22 0.25
C GLY A 341 11.93 -33.41 1.50
N PHE A 342 11.32 -32.28 1.29
CA PHE A 342 10.74 -31.50 2.37
C PHE A 342 9.60 -32.30 2.99
N LYS A 343 9.63 -32.55 4.27
CA LYS A 343 8.51 -33.17 4.99
C LYS A 343 7.81 -32.11 5.81
N TRP A 344 6.61 -31.80 5.40
CA TRP A 344 5.77 -30.87 6.10
C TRP A 344 5.38 -31.39 7.49
N ARG A 345 5.36 -30.48 8.47
CA ARG A 345 4.82 -30.73 9.80
C ARG A 345 3.30 -30.69 9.68
N ASP A 346 2.64 -31.85 9.56
CA ASP A 346 1.19 -31.89 9.72
C ASP A 346 0.83 -31.75 11.21
N PRO A 347 0.34 -30.56 11.65
CA PRO A 347 -0.05 -30.36 13.05
C PRO A 347 -1.23 -31.25 13.47
N ALA A 348 -2.00 -31.76 12.50
CA ALA A 348 -3.15 -32.63 12.75
C ALA A 348 -2.76 -34.13 12.96
N ALA A 349 -1.52 -34.51 12.61
CA ALA A 349 -1.02 -35.85 12.87
C ALA A 349 -0.49 -35.97 14.29
N GLY A 350 -1.38 -36.15 15.26
CA GLY A 350 -1.08 -36.23 16.69
C GLY A 350 0.16 -37.03 17.05
N GLY A 351 1.17 -36.37 17.62
CA GLY A 351 2.09 -36.96 18.57
C GLY A 351 3.22 -37.83 18.03
N GLY A 352 4.09 -37.24 17.24
CA GLY A 352 5.44 -37.73 16.97
C GLY A 352 6.33 -36.57 16.67
N GLU A 353 7.51 -36.44 17.28
CA GLU A 353 8.52 -35.48 16.90
C GLU A 353 8.68 -35.55 15.38
N PRO A 354 8.45 -34.49 14.63
CA PRO A 354 8.65 -34.51 13.20
C PRO A 354 10.13 -34.74 12.94
N GLU A 355 10.47 -35.66 12.07
CA GLU A 355 11.83 -35.71 11.49
C GLU A 355 12.08 -34.40 10.78
N VAL A 356 12.79 -33.48 11.42
CA VAL A 356 13.22 -32.21 10.88
C VAL A 356 14.31 -32.50 9.86
N ASN A 357 13.93 -32.70 8.63
CA ASN A 357 14.88 -32.66 7.52
C ASN A 357 15.06 -31.21 7.12
N ALA A 358 15.97 -30.52 7.78
CA ALA A 358 16.28 -29.14 7.55
C ALA A 358 17.09 -28.96 6.27
N CYS A 359 16.40 -28.81 5.17
CA CYS A 359 16.98 -28.35 3.93
C CYS A 359 16.47 -26.93 3.68
N VAL A 360 17.33 -25.96 3.83
CA VAL A 360 16.99 -24.59 3.46
C VAL A 360 17.32 -24.40 1.98
N TYR A 361 16.30 -24.14 1.19
CA TYR A 361 16.47 -23.85 -0.22
C TYR A 361 16.78 -22.37 -0.42
N ILE A 362 17.76 -22.07 -1.26
CA ILE A 362 18.09 -20.71 -1.70
C ILE A 362 17.92 -20.68 -3.21
N ASP A 363 17.00 -19.86 -3.70
CA ASP A 363 16.80 -19.67 -5.13
C ASP A 363 18.09 -19.14 -5.78
N PRO A 364 18.72 -19.89 -6.71
CA PRO A 364 19.96 -19.47 -7.37
C PRO A 364 19.70 -18.46 -8.50
N ASN A 365 18.44 -18.23 -8.86
CA ASN A 365 18.08 -17.40 -9.99
C ASN A 365 18.15 -15.91 -9.63
N PRO A 366 18.46 -15.03 -10.58
CA PRO A 366 18.44 -13.60 -10.34
C PRO A 366 17.00 -13.10 -10.16
N ILE A 367 16.86 -11.93 -9.53
CA ILE A 367 15.57 -11.31 -9.17
C ILE A 367 14.55 -11.22 -10.32
N GLY A 368 14.98 -11.20 -11.56
CA GLY A 368 14.08 -11.16 -12.73
C GLY A 368 13.57 -12.53 -13.22
N SER A 369 13.89 -13.64 -12.56
CA SER A 369 13.50 -15.00 -12.98
C SER A 369 13.47 -15.99 -11.80
N LEU A 370 12.80 -15.57 -10.71
CA LEU A 370 12.63 -16.37 -9.50
C LEU A 370 11.84 -17.65 -9.80
N ASP A 371 12.12 -18.72 -9.06
CA ASP A 371 11.38 -19.98 -9.19
C ASP A 371 10.30 -20.17 -8.09
N ASN A 372 10.22 -19.22 -7.14
CA ASN A 372 9.25 -19.17 -6.05
C ASN A 372 9.32 -20.38 -5.09
N ASN A 373 10.45 -21.09 -5.04
CA ASN A 373 10.68 -22.19 -4.12
C ASN A 373 11.65 -21.85 -2.99
N GLY A 374 12.17 -20.61 -2.93
CA GLY A 374 13.17 -20.19 -1.95
C GLY A 374 12.54 -19.73 -0.62
N HIS A 375 13.26 -19.97 0.48
CA HIS A 375 12.86 -19.59 1.86
C HIS A 375 13.79 -18.57 2.52
N ASN A 376 14.68 -17.98 1.75
CA ASN A 376 15.59 -16.94 2.20
C ASN A 376 15.01 -15.53 2.10
N TYR A 377 13.77 -15.40 1.64
CA TYR A 377 13.10 -14.11 1.44
C TYR A 377 11.62 -14.18 1.85
N PHE A 378 11.03 -13.02 2.06
CA PHE A 378 9.59 -12.88 2.25
C PHE A 378 8.89 -12.89 0.89
N LEU A 379 7.78 -13.63 0.78
CA LEU A 379 6.91 -13.64 -0.39
C LEU A 379 5.43 -13.62 0.06
N SER A 380 4.67 -12.67 -0.48
CA SER A 380 3.21 -12.65 -0.44
C SER A 380 2.68 -12.82 -1.86
N GLN A 381 1.86 -13.85 -2.07
CA GLN A 381 1.24 -14.16 -3.37
C GLN A 381 -0.27 -14.07 -3.24
N ASN A 382 -0.90 -13.35 -4.17
CA ASN A 382 -2.33 -13.04 -4.07
C ASN A 382 -3.06 -13.35 -5.41
N PRO A 383 -3.21 -14.63 -5.81
CA PRO A 383 -4.02 -14.99 -6.98
C PRO A 383 -5.50 -14.71 -6.72
N TYR A 384 -6.13 -13.97 -7.62
CA TYR A 384 -7.50 -13.52 -7.45
C TYR A 384 -8.28 -13.53 -8.76
N THR A 385 -9.54 -13.97 -8.71
CA THR A 385 -10.47 -13.93 -9.84
C THR A 385 -11.80 -13.30 -9.41
N LEU A 386 -12.34 -12.43 -10.26
CA LEU A 386 -13.67 -11.83 -10.11
C LEU A 386 -14.52 -12.12 -11.34
N ASN A 387 -15.75 -12.59 -11.12
CA ASN A 387 -16.82 -12.56 -12.09
C ASN A 387 -17.93 -11.64 -11.57
N SER A 388 -18.26 -10.59 -12.31
CA SER A 388 -19.29 -9.63 -11.93
C SER A 388 -20.40 -9.61 -12.98
N TYR A 389 -21.63 -9.76 -12.54
CA TYR A 389 -22.84 -9.71 -13.35
C TYR A 389 -23.70 -8.56 -12.90
N ALA A 390 -24.26 -7.80 -13.83
CA ALA A 390 -25.20 -6.75 -13.48
C ALA A 390 -26.33 -6.61 -14.47
N ALA A 391 -27.50 -6.27 -13.93
CA ALA A 391 -28.64 -5.80 -14.70
C ALA A 391 -29.03 -4.41 -14.19
N PHE A 392 -29.28 -3.47 -15.09
CA PHE A 392 -29.59 -2.10 -14.71
C PHE A 392 -30.65 -1.48 -15.61
N GLY A 393 -31.31 -0.46 -15.06
CA GLY A 393 -32.25 0.34 -15.80
C GLY A 393 -32.37 1.74 -15.22
N GLU A 394 -32.51 2.71 -16.09
CA GLU A 394 -32.73 4.10 -15.74
C GLU A 394 -33.91 4.66 -16.53
N ALA A 395 -34.77 5.39 -15.86
CA ALA A 395 -35.92 6.06 -16.43
C ALA A 395 -35.77 7.57 -16.30
N TYR A 396 -36.13 8.28 -17.35
CA TYR A 396 -36.13 9.74 -17.44
C TYR A 396 -37.55 10.19 -17.71
N TYR A 397 -38.07 11.07 -16.86
CA TYR A 397 -39.42 11.55 -16.94
C TYR A 397 -39.52 13.07 -16.77
N ASP A 398 -39.93 13.75 -17.85
CA ASP A 398 -40.22 15.20 -17.82
C ASP A 398 -41.59 15.43 -17.17
N ILE A 399 -41.60 15.71 -15.83
CA ILE A 399 -42.83 16.00 -15.05
C ILE A 399 -43.47 17.25 -15.61
N PHE A 400 -42.64 18.26 -15.88
CA PHE A 400 -42.99 19.49 -16.58
C PHE A 400 -41.90 19.80 -17.60
N LYS A 401 -42.09 20.82 -18.42
CA LYS A 401 -41.12 21.25 -19.42
C LYS A 401 -39.72 21.59 -18.86
N ASP A 402 -39.71 22.01 -17.59
CA ASP A 402 -38.56 22.53 -16.84
C ASP A 402 -38.20 21.67 -15.62
N LEU A 403 -38.92 20.55 -15.41
CA LEU A 403 -38.67 19.65 -14.28
C LEU A 403 -38.55 18.20 -14.75
N LYS A 404 -37.35 17.63 -14.64
CA LYS A 404 -37.02 16.27 -15.02
C LYS A 404 -36.70 15.41 -13.81
N LEU A 405 -37.36 14.26 -13.71
CA LEU A 405 -37.03 13.20 -12.78
C LEU A 405 -36.15 12.15 -13.51
N THR A 406 -35.06 11.76 -12.87
CA THR A 406 -34.24 10.60 -13.26
C THR A 406 -34.27 9.60 -12.11
N THR A 407 -34.56 8.33 -12.42
CA THR A 407 -34.50 7.25 -11.43
C THR A 407 -33.83 6.04 -12.06
N GLY A 408 -32.85 5.47 -11.37
CA GLY A 408 -32.07 4.33 -11.83
C GLY A 408 -31.93 3.26 -10.74
N LEU A 409 -31.94 2.01 -11.17
CA LEU A 409 -31.66 0.85 -10.32
C LEU A 409 -30.66 -0.06 -11.03
N ARG A 410 -29.77 -0.66 -10.25
CA ARG A 410 -28.80 -1.67 -10.69
C ARG A 410 -28.74 -2.78 -9.65
N TRP A 411 -28.92 -4.00 -10.09
CA TRP A 411 -28.53 -5.18 -9.34
C TRP A 411 -27.17 -5.66 -9.83
N THR A 412 -26.29 -5.96 -8.91
CA THR A 412 -24.94 -6.49 -9.19
C THR A 412 -24.73 -7.74 -8.35
N GLU A 413 -24.11 -8.74 -8.93
CA GLU A 413 -23.60 -9.95 -8.26
C GLU A 413 -22.13 -10.10 -8.58
N ASP A 414 -21.29 -10.09 -7.53
CA ASP A 414 -19.84 -10.27 -7.59
C ASP A 414 -19.46 -11.63 -7.00
N GLN A 415 -18.86 -12.48 -7.82
CA GLN A 415 -18.31 -13.77 -7.42
C GLN A 415 -16.79 -13.65 -7.40
N LYS A 416 -16.19 -13.81 -6.21
CA LYS A 416 -14.76 -13.66 -5.96
C LYS A 416 -14.16 -14.98 -5.52
N HIS A 417 -13.00 -15.30 -6.08
CA HIS A 417 -12.22 -16.46 -5.74
C HIS A 417 -10.78 -16.02 -5.43
N PHE A 418 -10.32 -16.38 -4.24
CA PHE A 418 -8.95 -16.14 -3.77
C PHE A 418 -8.28 -17.47 -3.49
N VAL A 419 -7.00 -17.56 -3.80
CA VAL A 419 -6.15 -18.68 -3.35
C VAL A 419 -5.38 -18.21 -2.13
N ASP A 420 -5.58 -18.89 -1.01
CA ASP A 420 -4.93 -18.56 0.27
C ASP A 420 -3.52 -19.14 0.29
N ILE A 421 -2.51 -18.28 0.09
CA ILE A 421 -1.09 -18.65 0.11
C ILE A 421 -0.43 -17.88 1.25
N PRO A 422 -0.17 -18.54 2.40
CA PRO A 422 0.48 -17.88 3.53
C PRO A 422 1.86 -17.37 3.19
N SER A 423 2.18 -16.16 3.66
CA SER A 423 3.53 -15.61 3.56
C SER A 423 4.44 -16.20 4.64
N GLU A 424 5.65 -16.57 4.25
CA GLU A 424 6.65 -17.14 5.14
C GLU A 424 7.97 -16.36 5.08
N LEU A 425 8.79 -16.43 6.10
CA LEU A 425 10.09 -15.80 6.17
C LEU A 425 11.10 -16.72 6.85
N VAL A 426 12.15 -17.13 6.13
CA VAL A 426 13.26 -17.94 6.66
C VAL A 426 12.74 -19.19 7.39
N ASP A 427 11.86 -19.94 6.77
CA ASP A 427 11.39 -21.22 7.31
C ASP A 427 12.01 -22.42 6.58
N ASP A 428 11.75 -23.64 7.05
CA ASP A 428 12.42 -24.88 6.67
C ASP A 428 12.08 -25.39 5.24
N GLY A 429 12.27 -24.56 4.24
CA GLY A 429 12.46 -25.05 2.87
C GLY A 429 11.23 -25.55 2.10
N TRP A 430 10.05 -24.92 2.24
CA TRP A 430 8.81 -25.51 1.70
C TRP A 430 8.25 -24.92 0.41
N GLY A 431 8.71 -23.80 -0.07
CA GLY A 431 7.98 -22.99 -1.01
C GLY A 431 6.80 -22.30 -0.29
N TYR A 432 5.85 -21.82 -1.04
CA TYR A 432 4.67 -21.12 -0.53
C TYR A 432 3.41 -21.87 -1.00
N PRO A 433 3.12 -23.06 -0.41
CA PRO A 433 2.00 -23.85 -0.88
C PRO A 433 0.67 -23.20 -0.52
N PRO A 434 -0.33 -23.28 -1.42
CA PRO A 434 -1.68 -22.87 -1.08
C PRO A 434 -2.21 -23.75 0.07
N THR A 435 -2.84 -23.11 1.05
CA THR A 435 -3.46 -23.79 2.19
C THR A 435 -4.96 -23.97 2.02
N ASP A 436 -5.64 -23.01 1.39
CA ASP A 436 -7.09 -23.05 1.17
C ASP A 436 -7.48 -22.15 -0.01
N THR A 437 -8.78 -22.05 -0.25
CA THR A 437 -9.41 -21.09 -1.16
C THR A 437 -10.55 -20.37 -0.47
N ILE A 438 -10.71 -19.07 -0.74
CA ILE A 438 -11.78 -18.27 -0.19
C ILE A 438 -12.71 -17.87 -1.33
N ASP A 439 -13.89 -18.49 -1.34
CA ASP A 439 -14.96 -18.19 -2.29
C ASP A 439 -15.98 -17.26 -1.65
N GLN A 440 -16.27 -16.15 -2.30
CA GLN A 440 -17.24 -15.15 -1.81
C GLN A 440 -18.21 -14.78 -2.91
N GLN A 441 -19.44 -14.55 -2.51
CA GLN A 441 -20.48 -14.02 -3.38
C GLN A 441 -21.17 -12.86 -2.67
N TRP A 442 -21.23 -11.72 -3.37
CA TRP A 442 -21.86 -10.51 -2.89
C TRP A 442 -22.90 -10.04 -3.90
N ASP A 443 -24.09 -9.73 -3.45
CA ASP A 443 -25.14 -9.14 -4.27
C ASP A 443 -25.61 -7.83 -3.65
N ALA A 444 -25.88 -6.84 -4.49
CA ALA A 444 -26.34 -5.53 -4.05
C ALA A 444 -27.35 -4.92 -5.04
N LEU A 445 -28.35 -4.27 -4.49
CA LEU A 445 -29.24 -3.40 -5.25
C LEU A 445 -28.82 -1.95 -4.97
N THR A 446 -28.30 -1.28 -5.98
CA THR A 446 -27.91 0.12 -5.93
C THR A 446 -28.83 0.97 -6.79
N GLY A 447 -28.82 2.28 -6.60
CA GLY A 447 -29.66 3.12 -7.41
C GLY A 447 -29.54 4.60 -7.10
N ARG A 448 -30.19 5.40 -7.94
CA ARG A 448 -30.23 6.85 -7.76
C ARG A 448 -31.60 7.45 -8.11
N VAL A 449 -31.89 8.54 -7.46
CA VAL A 449 -33.00 9.43 -7.83
C VAL A 449 -32.45 10.85 -7.91
N ALA A 450 -32.72 11.53 -9.02
CA ALA A 450 -32.34 12.93 -9.19
C ALA A 450 -33.51 13.73 -9.75
N LEU A 451 -33.74 14.90 -9.18
CA LEU A 451 -34.71 15.86 -9.65
C LEU A 451 -33.95 17.09 -10.16
N ASN A 452 -34.12 17.40 -11.44
CA ASN A 452 -33.49 18.50 -12.12
C ASN A 452 -34.55 19.54 -12.52
N TRP A 453 -34.38 20.76 -12.01
CA TRP A 453 -35.30 21.87 -12.28
C TRP A 453 -34.55 23.02 -12.98
N THR A 454 -35.08 23.46 -14.14
CA THR A 454 -34.47 24.52 -14.96
C THR A 454 -35.39 25.74 -14.98
N PRO A 455 -35.54 26.47 -13.84
CA PRO A 455 -36.41 27.64 -13.76
C PRO A 455 -35.92 28.77 -14.67
N LYS A 456 -36.87 29.55 -15.19
CA LYS A 456 -36.53 30.81 -15.87
C LYS A 456 -36.49 31.91 -14.83
N LEU A 457 -35.29 32.42 -14.57
CA LEU A 457 -35.07 33.50 -13.62
C LEU A 457 -34.64 34.78 -14.39
N ASP A 458 -35.12 35.92 -13.99
CA ASP A 458 -34.86 37.18 -14.71
C ASP A 458 -33.38 37.67 -14.58
N PHE A 459 -32.65 37.12 -13.63
CA PHE A 459 -31.26 37.52 -13.34
C PHE A 459 -30.22 36.50 -13.76
N THR A 460 -30.60 35.39 -14.41
CA THR A 460 -29.70 34.39 -14.99
C THR A 460 -30.05 34.09 -16.42
N ASP A 461 -29.08 33.73 -17.24
CA ASP A 461 -29.31 33.26 -18.60
C ASP A 461 -29.87 31.84 -18.59
N GLN A 462 -29.29 30.99 -17.73
CA GLN A 462 -29.73 29.63 -17.48
C GLN A 462 -29.47 29.26 -16.02
N THR A 463 -30.41 28.53 -15.43
CA THR A 463 -30.24 27.95 -14.10
C THR A 463 -30.70 26.50 -14.11
N LEU A 464 -29.91 25.63 -13.52
CA LEU A 464 -30.27 24.28 -13.10
C LEU A 464 -30.19 24.22 -11.58
N VAL A 465 -31.27 23.85 -10.93
CA VAL A 465 -31.29 23.43 -9.52
C VAL A 465 -31.52 21.93 -9.50
N TYR A 466 -30.74 21.20 -8.76
CA TYR A 466 -30.91 19.76 -8.63
C TYR A 466 -30.81 19.29 -7.20
N GLY A 467 -31.50 18.20 -6.92
CA GLY A 467 -31.31 17.40 -5.71
C GLY A 467 -31.22 15.94 -6.09
N SER A 468 -30.30 15.21 -5.47
CA SER A 468 -30.12 13.80 -5.73
C SER A 468 -29.89 12.98 -4.46
N PHE A 469 -30.33 11.74 -4.53
CA PHE A 469 -29.99 10.67 -3.62
C PHE A 469 -29.40 9.51 -4.42
N ALA A 470 -28.30 8.93 -3.96
CA ALA A 470 -27.72 7.73 -4.55
C ALA A 470 -27.31 6.75 -3.43
N HIS A 471 -27.62 5.48 -3.64
CA HIS A 471 -27.14 4.37 -2.85
C HIS A 471 -26.12 3.60 -3.66
N GLY A 472 -24.90 3.53 -3.16
CA GLY A 472 -23.73 2.88 -3.81
C GLY A 472 -23.23 1.68 -3.01
N TYR A 473 -22.40 0.86 -3.66
CA TYR A 473 -21.90 -0.38 -3.13
C TYR A 473 -20.46 -0.65 -3.64
N LYS A 474 -19.65 -1.21 -2.76
CA LYS A 474 -18.35 -1.81 -3.07
C LYS A 474 -18.30 -3.18 -2.37
N ALA A 475 -17.96 -4.22 -3.12
CA ALA A 475 -17.95 -5.58 -2.59
C ALA A 475 -16.96 -5.76 -1.43
N GLY A 476 -17.26 -6.66 -0.51
CA GLY A 476 -16.29 -7.22 0.41
C GLY A 476 -15.23 -8.05 -0.31
N GLY A 477 -14.25 -8.53 0.42
CA GLY A 477 -13.16 -9.30 -0.16
C GLY A 477 -12.43 -10.16 0.86
N ALA A 478 -11.38 -10.84 0.42
CA ALA A 478 -10.44 -11.53 1.28
C ALA A 478 -9.23 -10.61 1.55
N ASN A 479 -8.69 -10.72 2.75
CA ASN A 479 -7.40 -10.15 3.09
C ASN A 479 -6.30 -11.14 2.67
N PRO A 480 -5.12 -10.66 2.26
CA PRO A 480 -3.97 -11.53 2.09
C PRO A 480 -3.72 -12.30 3.39
N PRO A 481 -3.39 -13.60 3.31
CA PRO A 481 -3.14 -14.39 4.51
C PRO A 481 -1.92 -13.85 5.26
N GLY A 482 -2.02 -13.79 6.57
CA GLY A 482 -0.87 -13.56 7.43
C GLY A 482 0.10 -14.73 7.37
N PRO A 483 1.31 -14.61 7.96
CA PRO A 483 2.24 -15.72 8.06
C PRO A 483 1.58 -16.88 8.83
N VAL A 484 1.83 -18.10 8.35
CA VAL A 484 1.39 -19.29 9.09
C VAL A 484 2.12 -19.34 10.42
N LEU A 485 1.39 -19.09 11.48
CA LEU A 485 1.89 -19.36 12.81
C LEU A 485 1.60 -20.83 13.11
N PRO A 486 2.55 -21.63 13.61
CA PRO A 486 2.37 -23.08 13.84
C PRO A 486 1.15 -23.43 14.68
N GLN A 487 0.66 -22.49 15.48
CA GLN A 487 -0.50 -22.66 16.36
C GLN A 487 -1.86 -22.49 15.63
N PHE A 488 -1.90 -21.87 14.45
CA PHE A 488 -3.14 -21.67 13.69
C PHE A 488 -3.33 -22.67 12.54
N ALA A 489 -2.43 -23.64 12.41
CA ALA A 489 -2.51 -24.69 11.40
C ALA A 489 -3.78 -25.59 11.54
N SER A 490 -4.60 -25.36 12.57
CA SER A 490 -5.91 -26.04 12.76
C SER A 490 -7.05 -25.38 11.97
N GLY A 491 -6.79 -24.31 11.21
CA GLY A 491 -7.83 -23.58 10.47
C GLY A 491 -8.63 -22.59 11.31
N ASP A 492 -8.22 -22.33 12.55
CA ASP A 492 -8.83 -21.30 13.37
C ASP A 492 -8.38 -19.93 12.89
N ALA A 493 -9.34 -19.05 12.59
CA ALA A 493 -9.07 -17.68 12.19
C ALA A 493 -8.29 -16.93 13.28
N ASN A 494 -7.17 -16.33 12.93
CA ASN A 494 -6.51 -15.36 13.80
C ASN A 494 -7.47 -14.17 13.99
N PRO A 495 -7.94 -13.87 15.21
CA PRO A 495 -8.90 -12.78 15.41
C PRO A 495 -8.32 -11.41 15.04
N ASP A 496 -7.00 -11.26 15.07
CA ASP A 496 -6.30 -10.02 14.77
C ASP A 496 -6.01 -9.88 13.26
N HIS A 497 -6.23 -10.94 12.49
CA HIS A 497 -6.04 -10.98 11.05
C HIS A 497 -7.28 -11.59 10.37
N PRO A 498 -8.36 -10.82 10.21
CA PRO A 498 -9.58 -11.35 9.61
C PRO A 498 -9.32 -11.77 8.16
N LEU A 499 -9.63 -13.01 7.82
CA LEU A 499 -9.47 -13.54 6.45
C LEU A 499 -10.32 -12.79 5.42
N THR A 500 -11.38 -12.12 5.85
CA THR A 500 -12.33 -11.44 4.96
C THR A 500 -12.79 -10.12 5.56
N PHE A 501 -13.16 -9.19 4.68
CA PHE A 501 -13.78 -7.93 5.06
C PHE A 501 -15.14 -7.76 4.38
N LYS A 502 -16.02 -6.96 4.99
CA LYS A 502 -17.40 -6.75 4.57
C LYS A 502 -17.50 -5.77 3.40
N PRO A 503 -18.64 -5.78 2.68
CA PRO A 503 -18.96 -4.72 1.73
C PRO A 503 -19.03 -3.34 2.39
N GLU A 504 -18.79 -2.34 1.56
CA GLU A 504 -18.96 -0.92 1.88
C GLU A 504 -20.20 -0.42 1.15
N TYR A 505 -21.05 0.34 1.85
CA TYR A 505 -22.19 1.02 1.27
C TYR A 505 -22.09 2.53 1.50
N ILE A 506 -22.66 3.29 0.58
CA ILE A 506 -22.75 4.74 0.69
C ILE A 506 -24.17 5.20 0.37
N ASP A 507 -24.71 6.04 1.26
CA ASP A 507 -25.89 6.84 1.01
C ASP A 507 -25.48 8.29 0.80
N ALA A 508 -25.59 8.76 -0.44
CA ALA A 508 -25.14 10.09 -0.87
C ALA A 508 -26.33 11.00 -1.15
N PHE A 509 -26.35 12.14 -0.48
CA PHE A 509 -27.33 13.22 -0.70
C PHE A 509 -26.62 14.46 -1.20
N GLU A 510 -27.13 15.05 -2.27
CA GLU A 510 -26.56 16.27 -2.84
C GLU A 510 -27.67 17.23 -3.26
N LEU A 511 -27.45 18.52 -3.00
CA LEU A 511 -28.29 19.63 -3.48
C LEU A 511 -27.37 20.67 -4.11
N GLY A 512 -27.65 21.05 -5.35
CA GLY A 512 -26.78 22.00 -6.04
C GLY A 512 -27.50 22.86 -7.06
N THR A 513 -26.74 23.84 -7.54
CA THR A 513 -27.18 24.74 -8.61
C THR A 513 -26.07 24.99 -9.61
N LYS A 514 -26.43 25.05 -10.89
CA LYS A 514 -25.53 25.44 -11.98
C LYS A 514 -26.14 26.60 -12.73
N ASN A 515 -25.38 27.69 -12.84
CA ASN A 515 -25.90 28.95 -13.35
C ASN A 515 -24.98 29.53 -14.44
N THR A 516 -25.59 30.07 -15.45
CA THR A 516 -24.96 30.92 -16.45
C THR A 516 -25.56 32.34 -16.33
N LEU A 517 -24.71 33.36 -16.28
CA LEU A 517 -25.08 34.74 -16.05
C LEU A 517 -24.34 35.69 -17.01
N PHE A 518 -24.90 36.89 -17.20
CA PHE A 518 -24.28 37.98 -17.96
C PHE A 518 -24.01 37.61 -19.43
N ASP A 519 -25.01 37.04 -20.12
CA ASP A 519 -24.93 36.62 -21.51
C ASP A 519 -23.83 35.57 -21.74
N GLY A 520 -23.67 34.62 -20.77
CA GLY A 520 -22.69 33.55 -20.83
C GLY A 520 -21.32 33.92 -20.26
N ALA A 521 -21.11 35.17 -19.82
CA ALA A 521 -19.80 35.61 -19.31
C ALA A 521 -19.41 34.99 -17.98
N LEU A 522 -20.38 34.59 -17.14
CA LEU A 522 -20.12 33.95 -15.85
C LEU A 522 -20.88 32.61 -15.75
N THR A 523 -20.10 31.55 -15.48
CA THR A 523 -20.67 30.27 -15.01
C THR A 523 -20.38 30.15 -13.53
N LEU A 524 -21.41 29.89 -12.68
CA LEU A 524 -21.30 29.72 -11.24
C LEU A 524 -22.06 28.48 -10.81
N ASN A 525 -21.34 27.47 -10.33
CA ASN A 525 -21.88 26.22 -9.82
C ASN A 525 -21.62 26.12 -8.31
N SER A 526 -22.57 25.58 -7.57
CA SER A 526 -22.39 25.29 -6.15
C SER A 526 -23.17 24.05 -5.75
N SER A 527 -22.64 23.29 -4.82
CA SER A 527 -23.31 22.14 -4.22
C SER A 527 -23.02 22.04 -2.72
N ILE A 528 -23.94 21.38 -2.03
CA ILE A 528 -23.76 20.88 -0.67
C ILE A 528 -24.06 19.39 -0.70
N PHE A 529 -23.31 18.62 0.08
CA PHE A 529 -23.45 17.18 0.11
C PHE A 529 -23.32 16.60 1.52
N TYR A 530 -23.92 15.43 1.70
CA TYR A 530 -23.78 14.59 2.87
C TYR A 530 -23.72 13.12 2.44
N TYR A 531 -22.66 12.43 2.85
CA TYR A 531 -22.45 11.02 2.56
C TYR A 531 -22.38 10.25 3.87
N ASN A 532 -23.14 9.17 3.95
CA ASN A 532 -23.11 8.22 5.04
C ASN A 532 -22.48 6.92 4.52
N TYR A 533 -21.32 6.56 5.05
CA TYR A 533 -20.65 5.32 4.74
C TYR A 533 -20.93 4.30 5.84
N GLU A 534 -21.35 3.11 5.44
CA GLU A 534 -21.47 1.93 6.28
C GLU A 534 -20.39 0.92 5.82
N GLY A 535 -19.52 0.54 6.73
CA GLY A 535 -18.43 -0.39 6.45
C GLY A 535 -17.36 0.17 5.50
N TYR A 536 -17.03 1.48 5.55
CA TYR A 536 -15.94 2.10 4.78
C TYR A 536 -14.65 1.27 4.91
N GLN A 537 -14.07 0.85 3.78
CA GLN A 537 -12.89 -0.02 3.74
C GLN A 537 -11.62 0.81 3.86
N ILE A 538 -10.87 0.56 4.92
CA ILE A 538 -9.57 1.19 5.19
C ILE A 538 -8.50 0.11 5.30
N SER A 539 -7.32 0.37 4.72
CA SER A 539 -6.20 -0.55 4.80
C SER A 539 -5.31 -0.25 6.00
N GLU A 540 -4.85 -1.29 6.67
CA GLU A 540 -3.90 -1.27 7.76
C GLU A 540 -2.86 -2.38 7.55
N ILE A 541 -1.62 -2.19 8.03
CA ILE A 541 -0.61 -3.25 7.97
C ILE A 541 -0.61 -3.98 9.31
N VAL A 542 -0.95 -5.26 9.29
CA VAL A 542 -0.92 -6.17 10.44
C VAL A 542 -0.11 -7.39 10.05
N ASP A 543 0.75 -7.87 10.95
CA ASP A 543 1.55 -9.07 10.73
C ASP A 543 2.32 -9.09 9.39
N ARG A 544 2.90 -7.93 9.00
CA ARG A 544 3.62 -7.71 7.73
C ARG A 544 2.74 -7.76 6.48
N THR A 545 1.43 -7.81 6.64
CA THR A 545 0.47 -7.91 5.53
C THR A 545 -0.50 -6.74 5.58
N ALA A 546 -0.85 -6.20 4.40
CA ALA A 546 -1.89 -5.19 4.31
C ALA A 546 -3.27 -5.85 4.40
N ILE A 547 -4.04 -5.50 5.41
CA ILE A 547 -5.43 -5.97 5.58
C ILE A 547 -6.41 -4.83 5.43
N ASN A 548 -7.64 -5.15 5.05
CA ASN A 548 -8.73 -4.21 5.01
C ASN A 548 -9.64 -4.43 6.22
N LEU A 549 -9.95 -3.34 6.91
CA LEU A 549 -10.92 -3.25 7.99
C LEU A 549 -12.11 -2.42 7.55
N ASN A 550 -13.23 -2.57 8.24
CA ASN A 550 -14.44 -1.82 7.96
C ASN A 550 -14.72 -0.82 9.08
N PHE A 551 -14.91 0.45 8.74
CA PHE A 551 -15.32 1.53 9.63
C PHE A 551 -16.57 2.20 9.11
N ASP A 552 -17.40 2.74 9.99
CA ASP A 552 -18.45 3.66 9.55
C ASP A 552 -17.90 5.09 9.50
N ALA A 553 -18.32 5.85 8.51
CA ALA A 553 -17.83 7.21 8.31
C ALA A 553 -18.92 8.14 7.79
N HIS A 554 -18.76 9.45 8.05
CA HIS A 554 -19.62 10.50 7.52
C HIS A 554 -18.77 11.56 6.82
N VAL A 555 -19.22 11.98 5.64
CA VAL A 555 -18.59 13.05 4.88
C VAL A 555 -19.66 14.09 4.55
N LYS A 556 -19.38 15.36 4.84
CA LYS A 556 -20.27 16.46 4.48
C LYS A 556 -19.46 17.65 4.01
N GLY A 557 -20.01 18.41 3.10
CA GLY A 557 -19.26 19.53 2.57
C GLY A 557 -20.06 20.43 1.66
N ALA A 558 -19.33 21.39 1.10
CA ALA A 558 -19.82 22.32 0.11
C ALA A 558 -18.74 22.64 -0.92
N GLU A 559 -19.15 22.80 -2.17
CA GLU A 559 -18.28 23.13 -3.27
C GLU A 559 -18.81 24.33 -4.04
N VAL A 560 -17.88 25.14 -4.55
CA VAL A 560 -18.20 26.28 -5.41
C VAL A 560 -17.19 26.31 -6.56
N GLU A 561 -17.69 26.46 -7.78
CA GLU A 561 -16.89 26.61 -8.98
C GLU A 561 -17.38 27.84 -9.78
N ALA A 562 -16.44 28.63 -10.28
CA ALA A 562 -16.75 29.78 -11.12
C ALA A 562 -15.80 29.89 -12.31
N THR A 563 -16.34 30.19 -13.47
CA THR A 563 -15.59 30.65 -14.64
C THR A 563 -16.16 32.00 -15.09
N TRP A 564 -15.31 33.01 -15.19
CA TRP A 564 -15.74 34.37 -15.48
C TRP A 564 -14.90 35.00 -16.58
N GLU A 565 -15.56 35.47 -17.62
CA GLU A 565 -14.98 36.22 -18.75
C GLU A 565 -15.53 37.66 -18.78
N PRO A 566 -15.04 38.57 -17.89
CA PRO A 566 -15.56 39.92 -17.80
C PRO A 566 -15.32 40.79 -19.03
N LEU A 567 -14.28 40.46 -19.80
CA LEU A 567 -13.85 41.15 -21.00
C LEU A 567 -13.33 40.13 -22.00
N PRO A 568 -13.42 40.40 -23.31
CA PRO A 568 -12.85 39.53 -24.33
C PRO A 568 -11.37 39.24 -24.07
N GLY A 569 -11.03 37.97 -23.99
CA GLY A 569 -9.68 37.50 -23.75
C GLY A 569 -9.24 37.45 -22.29
N LEU A 570 -10.00 38.03 -21.35
CA LEU A 570 -9.71 37.92 -19.91
C LEU A 570 -10.63 36.88 -19.26
N ARG A 571 -10.04 35.79 -18.78
CA ARG A 571 -10.79 34.68 -18.15
C ARG A 571 -10.21 34.36 -16.78
N PHE A 572 -11.10 34.21 -15.83
CA PHE A 572 -10.84 33.70 -14.49
C PHE A 572 -11.55 32.36 -14.28
N ASN A 573 -10.91 31.46 -13.59
CA ASN A 573 -11.56 30.27 -13.04
C ASN A 573 -11.18 30.14 -11.55
N ALA A 574 -12.12 29.74 -10.73
CA ALA A 574 -11.89 29.50 -9.31
C ALA A 574 -12.75 28.32 -8.87
N SER A 575 -12.20 27.51 -7.97
CA SER A 575 -12.96 26.49 -7.24
C SER A 575 -12.53 26.49 -5.78
N GLY A 576 -13.47 26.21 -4.89
CA GLY A 576 -13.24 26.05 -3.47
C GLY A 576 -14.10 24.93 -2.92
N GLY A 577 -13.52 24.08 -2.08
CA GLY A 577 -14.18 23.00 -1.39
C GLY A 577 -14.02 23.11 0.12
N TYR A 578 -15.09 22.81 0.83
CA TYR A 578 -15.09 22.50 2.25
C TYR A 578 -15.56 21.07 2.42
N GLU A 579 -14.78 20.26 3.15
CA GLU A 579 -15.09 18.86 3.44
C GLU A 579 -14.83 18.57 4.93
N ASP A 580 -15.79 17.93 5.59
CA ASP A 580 -15.65 17.38 6.93
C ASP A 580 -15.91 15.88 6.85
N ALA A 581 -14.82 15.11 6.68
CA ALA A 581 -14.81 13.65 6.54
C ALA A 581 -14.32 13.01 7.85
N ARG A 582 -15.17 12.22 8.52
CA ARG A 582 -14.87 11.68 9.85
C ARG A 582 -15.34 10.25 10.03
N ALA A 583 -14.57 9.48 10.83
CA ALA A 583 -15.04 8.22 11.39
C ALA A 583 -16.31 8.45 12.24
N ALA A 584 -17.24 7.51 12.19
CA ALA A 584 -18.44 7.53 12.98
C ALA A 584 -18.16 7.28 14.47
N ASN A 585 -19.19 7.31 15.29
CA ASN A 585 -19.09 7.02 16.71
C ASN A 585 -18.88 5.53 16.97
N GLY A 586 -18.06 5.17 17.96
CA GLY A 586 -17.80 3.78 18.37
C GLY A 586 -16.75 3.05 17.50
N GLN A 587 -15.94 3.77 16.73
CA GLN A 587 -14.87 3.19 15.94
C GLN A 587 -13.56 3.15 16.75
N GLY A 588 -12.83 2.05 16.64
CA GLY A 588 -11.54 1.85 17.31
C GLY A 588 -10.56 1.11 16.43
N ALA A 589 -9.27 1.41 16.59
CA ALA A 589 -8.16 0.76 15.89
C ALA A 589 -6.93 0.66 16.78
N ILE A 590 -6.04 -0.29 16.47
CA ILE A 590 -4.75 -0.40 17.13
C ILE A 590 -3.73 0.40 16.35
N ASP A 591 -3.07 1.37 17.00
CA ASP A 591 -1.97 2.09 16.38
C ASP A 591 -0.69 1.28 16.44
N LEU A 592 -0.28 0.69 15.32
CA LEU A 592 0.94 -0.14 15.26
C LEU A 592 2.22 0.65 15.56
N MET A 593 2.20 1.97 15.41
CA MET A 593 3.32 2.85 15.76
C MET A 593 3.33 3.23 17.25
N ASP A 594 2.19 3.08 17.96
CA ASP A 594 2.02 3.35 19.38
C ASP A 594 1.07 2.31 20.01
N ARG A 595 1.48 1.04 19.99
CA ARG A 595 0.67 -0.11 20.47
C ARG A 595 0.27 -0.03 21.94
N THR A 596 0.99 0.76 22.73
CA THR A 596 0.66 0.95 24.16
C THR A 596 -0.37 2.05 24.41
N ALA A 597 -0.73 2.81 23.39
CA ALA A 597 -1.58 4.01 23.50
C ALA A 597 -1.12 4.98 24.62
N GLY A 598 0.19 5.06 24.85
CA GLY A 598 0.79 5.87 25.90
C GLY A 598 0.61 5.32 27.33
N ASP A 599 0.07 4.10 27.53
CA ASP A 599 -0.04 3.51 28.88
C ASP A 599 1.33 3.04 29.39
N PRO A 600 1.88 3.66 30.48
CA PRO A 600 3.20 3.35 31.00
C PRO A 600 3.31 1.96 31.67
N ASN A 601 2.20 1.25 31.84
CA ASN A 601 2.19 -0.12 32.37
C ASN A 601 2.55 -1.17 31.34
N TRP A 602 2.56 -0.79 30.07
CA TRP A 602 2.87 -1.67 28.94
C TRP A 602 4.14 -1.20 28.23
N ILE A 603 4.82 -2.14 27.60
CA ILE A 603 6.00 -1.87 26.78
C ILE A 603 5.93 -2.73 25.52
N VAL A 604 6.30 -2.14 24.38
CA VAL A 604 6.39 -2.87 23.12
C VAL A 604 7.64 -3.74 23.12
N VAL A 605 7.47 -5.00 22.79
CA VAL A 605 8.54 -5.97 22.60
C VAL A 605 8.57 -6.40 21.15
N ARG A 606 9.76 -6.35 20.56
CA ARG A 606 9.98 -6.84 19.19
C ARG A 606 10.19 -8.35 19.25
N PRO A 607 9.46 -9.13 18.45
CA PRO A 607 9.63 -10.58 18.45
C PRO A 607 10.91 -11.00 17.73
N PHE A 608 11.25 -12.27 17.85
CA PHE A 608 12.28 -12.89 17.06
C PHE A 608 11.91 -12.84 15.54
N PRO A 609 12.88 -12.81 14.62
CA PRO A 609 12.59 -12.60 13.17
C PRO A 609 11.58 -13.54 12.54
N THR A 610 11.42 -14.75 13.09
CA THR A 610 10.43 -15.73 12.61
C THR A 610 9.00 -15.48 13.12
N GLN A 611 8.79 -14.46 13.97
CA GLN A 611 7.45 -14.08 14.44
C GLN A 611 6.91 -12.90 13.64
N SER A 612 5.62 -12.90 13.41
CA SER A 612 4.96 -12.00 12.49
C SER A 612 4.89 -10.55 12.96
N SER A 613 4.67 -10.31 14.25
CA SER A 613 4.36 -8.96 14.73
C SER A 613 5.07 -8.62 16.06
N ASN A 614 5.21 -7.33 16.34
CA ASN A 614 5.54 -6.83 17.67
C ASN A 614 4.37 -7.08 18.61
N CYS A 615 4.63 -7.21 19.92
CA CYS A 615 3.58 -7.30 20.90
C CYS A 615 3.80 -6.35 22.08
N ILE A 616 2.78 -6.14 22.91
CA ILE A 616 2.89 -5.44 24.17
C ILE A 616 2.91 -6.41 25.34
N LEU A 617 3.80 -6.15 26.28
CA LEU A 617 3.88 -6.87 27.56
C LEU A 617 3.77 -5.92 28.73
N PRO A 618 3.27 -6.37 29.90
CA PRO A 618 3.33 -5.58 31.12
C PRO A 618 4.77 -5.24 31.49
N ILE A 619 5.04 -3.98 31.82
CA ILE A 619 6.39 -3.49 32.13
C ILE A 619 7.03 -4.26 33.28
N TYR A 620 6.24 -4.76 34.24
CA TYR A 620 6.73 -5.56 35.36
C TYR A 620 7.22 -6.96 34.94
N VAL A 621 6.59 -7.55 33.88
CA VAL A 621 7.00 -8.84 33.30
C VAL A 621 8.37 -8.69 32.67
N VAL A 622 8.53 -7.68 31.82
CA VAL A 622 9.80 -7.38 31.14
C VAL A 622 10.88 -7.04 32.15
N GLY A 623 10.57 -6.23 33.19
CA GLY A 623 11.51 -5.95 34.30
C GLY A 623 11.95 -7.21 35.04
N ALA A 624 11.06 -8.17 35.27
CA ALA A 624 11.39 -9.44 35.91
C ALA A 624 12.27 -10.33 35.01
N LEU A 625 12.03 -10.37 33.69
CA LEU A 625 12.89 -11.07 32.73
C LEU A 625 14.31 -10.47 32.71
N ILE A 626 14.44 -9.14 32.71
CA ILE A 626 15.72 -8.44 32.78
C ILE A 626 16.44 -8.76 34.09
N TYR A 627 15.72 -8.78 35.21
CA TYR A 627 16.27 -9.17 36.49
C TYR A 627 16.85 -10.59 36.47
N GLN A 628 16.13 -11.52 35.89
CA GLN A 628 16.56 -12.92 35.79
C GLN A 628 17.82 -13.05 34.95
N VAL A 629 17.85 -12.43 33.74
CA VAL A 629 19.04 -12.42 32.90
C VAL A 629 20.25 -11.83 33.59
N ASN A 630 20.08 -10.72 34.34
CA ASN A 630 21.18 -10.04 35.03
C ASN A 630 21.76 -10.83 36.23
N ASN A 631 20.94 -11.63 36.92
CA ASN A 631 21.32 -12.23 38.20
C ASN A 631 21.52 -13.75 38.14
N GLU A 632 20.71 -14.46 37.36
CA GLU A 632 20.76 -15.92 37.26
C GLU A 632 21.62 -16.42 36.10
N TYR A 633 21.60 -15.67 34.99
CA TYR A 633 22.32 -16.04 33.77
C TYR A 633 23.07 -14.83 33.16
N PRO A 634 24.05 -14.24 33.89
CA PRO A 634 24.76 -13.09 33.39
C PRO A 634 25.53 -13.44 32.11
N GLY A 635 25.08 -12.92 31.01
CA GLY A 635 25.69 -13.11 29.66
C GLY A 635 25.10 -14.23 28.82
N TYR A 636 23.97 -14.81 29.19
CA TYR A 636 23.34 -15.88 28.39
C TYR A 636 21.84 -15.65 28.19
N VAL A 637 21.45 -15.39 26.97
CA VAL A 637 20.06 -15.52 26.51
C VAL A 637 19.97 -16.85 25.75
N SER A 638 19.50 -17.89 26.37
CA SER A 638 19.35 -19.19 25.70
C SER A 638 18.11 -19.17 24.82
N SER A 639 18.29 -19.46 23.56
CA SER A 639 17.20 -19.70 22.63
C SER A 639 16.39 -20.97 22.94
N ASN A 640 16.88 -21.81 23.85
CA ASN A 640 16.29 -23.12 24.16
C ASN A 640 15.71 -23.25 25.58
N GLU A 641 15.86 -22.23 26.45
CA GLU A 641 15.15 -22.28 27.74
C GLU A 641 13.94 -21.34 27.69
N SER A 642 12.81 -21.94 27.62
CA SER A 642 11.46 -21.37 27.45
C SER A 642 11.05 -20.28 28.47
N ASN A 643 11.89 -19.98 29.48
CA ASN A 643 11.47 -19.19 30.61
C ASN A 643 12.04 -17.76 30.65
N SER A 644 12.98 -17.39 29.79
CA SER A 644 13.65 -16.09 29.84
C SER A 644 13.57 -15.28 28.53
N ASN A 645 12.94 -15.80 27.50
CA ASN A 645 12.84 -15.13 26.21
C ASN A 645 11.53 -14.32 26.11
N PRO A 646 11.57 -12.98 26.01
CA PRO A 646 10.36 -12.17 25.88
C PRO A 646 9.58 -12.45 24.58
N THR A 647 10.24 -12.99 23.55
CA THR A 647 9.58 -13.35 22.30
C THR A 647 8.58 -14.48 22.49
N ILE A 648 8.83 -15.37 23.44
CA ILE A 648 7.89 -16.45 23.78
C ILE A 648 6.61 -15.86 24.40
N ALA A 649 6.73 -14.82 25.23
CA ALA A 649 5.57 -14.15 25.82
C ALA A 649 4.74 -13.36 24.79
N CYS A 650 5.31 -13.02 23.64
CA CYS A 650 4.63 -12.41 22.50
C CYS A 650 4.01 -13.44 21.54
N SER A 651 4.45 -14.69 21.59
CA SER A 651 3.93 -15.65 20.63
C SER A 651 2.51 -16.03 21.00
N HIS A 652 1.59 -15.89 20.06
CA HIS A 652 0.25 -16.46 20.11
C HIS A 652 0.28 -17.97 20.34
N ALA A 653 1.46 -18.62 20.20
CA ALA A 653 1.71 -20.00 20.57
C ALA A 653 1.33 -20.33 22.01
N TYR A 654 1.38 -19.32 22.90
CA TYR A 654 0.92 -19.51 24.26
C TYR A 654 -0.58 -19.59 24.42
N THR A 655 -1.33 -18.96 23.54
CA THR A 655 -2.80 -18.95 23.61
C THR A 655 -3.40 -20.26 23.14
N GLN A 656 -2.65 -21.10 22.41
CA GLN A 656 -3.17 -22.29 21.76
C GLN A 656 -2.53 -23.60 22.21
N ASN A 657 -1.44 -23.60 22.96
CA ASN A 657 -0.96 -24.80 23.64
C ASN A 657 -1.85 -25.10 24.84
N LEU A 658 -3.13 -25.30 24.55
CA LEU A 658 -4.04 -25.84 25.57
C LEU A 658 -3.76 -27.33 25.71
N ASP A 659 -3.60 -27.78 26.97
CA ASP A 659 -3.60 -29.20 27.29
C ASP A 659 -4.86 -29.82 26.68
N PRO A 660 -4.74 -30.79 25.77
CA PRO A 660 -5.90 -31.37 25.07
C PRO A 660 -6.92 -32.01 25.99
N VAL A 661 -6.55 -32.29 27.24
CA VAL A 661 -7.42 -32.91 28.26
C VAL A 661 -8.05 -31.88 29.17
N THR A 662 -7.28 -30.89 29.64
CA THR A 662 -7.76 -29.92 30.62
C THR A 662 -8.28 -28.64 30.00
N GLN A 663 -7.99 -28.38 28.70
CA GLN A 663 -8.27 -27.11 28.00
C GLN A 663 -7.67 -25.90 28.73
N LEU A 664 -6.69 -26.11 29.57
CA LEU A 664 -5.91 -25.06 30.22
C LEU A 664 -4.60 -24.85 29.46
N PRO A 665 -4.04 -23.62 29.42
CA PRO A 665 -2.74 -23.42 28.84
C PRO A 665 -1.73 -24.41 29.39
N TYR A 666 -0.92 -25.05 28.52
CA TYR A 666 0.19 -25.89 28.94
C TYR A 666 1.03 -25.08 29.94
N HIS A 667 1.61 -25.79 30.93
CA HIS A 667 2.33 -25.24 32.08
C HIS A 667 3.55 -24.37 31.77
N ASP A 668 3.78 -24.01 30.57
CA ASP A 668 4.87 -23.15 30.10
C ASP A 668 4.49 -21.66 30.04
N THR A 669 3.55 -21.21 30.89
CA THR A 669 3.46 -19.77 31.16
C THR A 669 4.85 -19.29 31.57
N PRO A 670 5.39 -18.19 30.97
CA PRO A 670 6.68 -17.68 31.34
C PRO A 670 6.69 -17.37 32.84
N SER A 671 7.24 -18.28 33.62
CA SER A 671 7.40 -18.13 35.04
C SER A 671 8.78 -17.53 35.24
N VAL A 672 8.83 -16.32 35.74
CA VAL A 672 10.05 -15.63 36.06
C VAL A 672 10.32 -15.82 37.56
N SER A 673 11.46 -16.41 37.89
CA SER A 673 11.91 -16.50 39.29
C SER A 673 12.36 -15.13 39.78
N VAL A 674 11.65 -14.56 40.74
CA VAL A 674 12.06 -13.31 41.39
C VAL A 674 12.48 -13.63 42.80
N PRO A 675 13.79 -13.50 43.18
CA PRO A 675 14.22 -13.63 44.55
C PRO A 675 13.68 -12.46 45.42
N GLY A 676 12.83 -12.78 46.39
CA GLY A 676 12.33 -11.79 47.34
C GLY A 676 10.82 -11.77 47.54
N ASN A 677 10.41 -11.40 48.72
CA ASN A 677 9.09 -11.69 49.28
C ASN A 677 7.91 -10.84 48.81
N ASN A 678 8.04 -10.02 47.74
CA ASN A 678 6.90 -9.27 47.20
C ASN A 678 7.04 -9.07 45.70
N PRO A 679 6.28 -9.80 44.87
CA PRO A 679 6.11 -9.40 43.50
C PRO A 679 5.35 -8.07 43.46
N PRO A 680 5.79 -7.10 42.64
CA PRO A 680 4.95 -5.94 42.39
C PRO A 680 3.72 -6.41 41.64
N THR A 681 2.56 -6.37 42.29
CA THR A 681 1.20 -6.55 41.72
C THR A 681 1.04 -7.51 40.54
N GLY A 682 1.58 -8.70 40.63
CA GLY A 682 1.36 -9.81 39.70
C GLY A 682 0.74 -11.00 40.41
N ILE A 683 0.05 -11.88 39.73
CA ILE A 683 -0.51 -13.09 40.32
C ILE A 683 0.65 -14.06 40.62
N PRO A 684 0.98 -14.38 41.86
CA PRO A 684 2.04 -15.35 42.15
C PRO A 684 1.50 -16.75 41.88
N ILE A 685 2.08 -17.46 40.90
CA ILE A 685 1.76 -18.88 40.63
C ILE A 685 2.43 -19.77 41.68
N GLN A 686 3.61 -19.39 42.13
CA GLN A 686 4.33 -19.99 43.27
C GLN A 686 5.14 -18.91 44.00
N PRO A 687 5.51 -19.09 45.29
CA PRO A 687 6.43 -18.18 45.97
C PRO A 687 7.74 -18.04 45.18
N GLY A 688 8.02 -16.83 44.66
CA GLY A 688 9.19 -16.51 43.88
C GLY A 688 9.02 -16.51 42.38
N TYR A 689 7.80 -16.77 41.86
CA TYR A 689 7.51 -16.72 40.40
C TYR A 689 6.46 -15.67 40.09
N ILE A 690 6.66 -14.91 39.02
CA ILE A 690 5.65 -14.05 38.40
C ILE A 690 5.09 -14.79 37.20
N GLY A 691 3.81 -15.11 37.25
CA GLY A 691 3.10 -15.66 36.10
C GLY A 691 2.46 -14.51 35.31
N PHE A 692 2.52 -14.59 34.00
CA PHE A 692 1.77 -13.73 33.09
C PHE A 692 0.99 -14.62 32.11
N ASP A 693 -0.29 -14.35 31.99
CA ASP A 693 -1.16 -15.00 31.00
C ASP A 693 -1.29 -14.07 29.79
N PRO A 694 -0.68 -14.40 28.64
CA PRO A 694 -0.72 -13.58 27.43
C PRO A 694 -2.14 -13.33 26.90
N THR A 695 -3.09 -14.23 27.20
CA THR A 695 -4.50 -14.04 26.80
C THR A 695 -5.17 -12.87 27.52
N THR A 696 -4.56 -12.38 28.62
CA THR A 696 -5.05 -11.21 29.36
C THR A 696 -4.49 -9.88 28.83
N ALA A 697 -3.55 -9.94 27.88
CA ALA A 697 -3.04 -8.74 27.23
C ALA A 697 -4.12 -8.11 26.34
N PRO A 698 -4.16 -6.78 26.20
CA PRO A 698 -5.07 -6.11 25.28
C PRO A 698 -4.92 -6.66 23.86
N ASN A 699 -6.03 -7.09 23.26
CA ASN A 699 -6.07 -7.70 21.92
C ASN A 699 -5.00 -8.81 21.77
N LEU A 700 -4.92 -9.71 22.74
CA LEU A 700 -3.94 -10.82 22.78
C LEU A 700 -2.46 -10.37 22.66
N GLY A 701 -2.18 -9.13 23.00
CA GLY A 701 -0.83 -8.54 22.94
C GLY A 701 -0.56 -7.70 21.71
N GLU A 702 -1.47 -7.63 20.75
CA GLU A 702 -1.31 -6.78 19.57
C GLU A 702 -1.20 -5.29 19.92
N GLY A 703 -1.98 -4.83 20.89
CA GLY A 703 -1.94 -3.44 21.31
C GLY A 703 -3.23 -2.98 21.97
N ILE A 704 -3.21 -1.77 22.50
CA ILE A 704 -4.38 -1.13 23.10
C ILE A 704 -5.17 -0.43 22.00
N THR A 705 -6.45 -0.77 21.88
CA THR A 705 -7.36 -0.10 20.94
C THR A 705 -7.53 1.36 21.33
N LYS A 706 -7.20 2.28 20.43
CA LYS A 706 -7.51 3.72 20.52
C LYS A 706 -8.92 3.97 20.00
N ASP A 707 -9.67 4.84 20.67
CA ASP A 707 -10.95 5.35 20.14
C ASP A 707 -10.65 6.37 19.04
N VAL A 708 -11.04 6.04 17.81
CA VAL A 708 -10.90 6.92 16.64
C VAL A 708 -12.22 7.56 16.23
N SER A 709 -13.24 7.53 17.10
CA SER A 709 -14.52 8.17 16.87
C SER A 709 -14.34 9.65 16.57
N HIS A 710 -15.00 10.12 15.52
CA HIS A 710 -14.95 11.52 15.04
C HIS A 710 -13.57 12.01 14.56
N HIS A 711 -12.55 11.14 14.48
CA HIS A 711 -11.29 11.48 13.86
C HIS A 711 -11.49 11.73 12.36
N MET A 712 -10.72 12.65 11.82
CA MET A 712 -10.74 12.93 10.37
C MET A 712 -10.18 11.74 9.58
N LEU A 713 -10.80 11.46 8.45
CA LEU A 713 -10.29 10.43 7.53
C LEU A 713 -8.93 10.87 6.96
N PRO A 714 -8.04 9.91 6.64
CA PRO A 714 -6.75 10.21 6.05
C PRO A 714 -6.87 10.98 4.73
N ASN A 715 -5.92 11.88 4.49
CA ASN A 715 -5.80 12.66 3.25
C ASN A 715 -7.03 13.49 2.86
N ALA A 716 -7.89 13.87 3.82
CA ALA A 716 -9.08 14.68 3.65
C ALA A 716 -8.84 16.11 4.20
N PRO A 717 -8.20 17.04 3.44
CA PRO A 717 -7.99 18.41 3.90
C PRO A 717 -9.33 19.15 3.98
N PRO A 718 -9.65 19.81 5.12
CA PRO A 718 -10.96 20.46 5.31
C PRO A 718 -11.26 21.56 4.30
N PHE A 719 -10.25 22.22 3.77
CA PHE A 719 -10.41 23.26 2.76
C PHE A 719 -9.42 23.09 1.61
N THR A 720 -9.93 23.23 0.41
CA THR A 720 -9.14 23.31 -0.82
C THR A 720 -9.56 24.55 -1.61
N PHE A 721 -8.61 25.15 -2.31
CA PHE A 721 -8.87 26.31 -3.16
C PHE A 721 -7.97 26.29 -4.39
N SER A 722 -8.55 26.52 -5.57
CA SER A 722 -7.80 26.75 -6.79
C SER A 722 -8.31 28.00 -7.50
N ALA A 723 -7.39 28.73 -8.13
CA ALA A 723 -7.71 29.90 -8.93
C ALA A 723 -6.80 29.98 -10.15
N GLY A 724 -7.37 30.31 -11.30
CA GLY A 724 -6.65 30.56 -12.54
C GLY A 724 -7.03 31.92 -13.13
N ALA A 725 -6.05 32.60 -13.66
CA ALA A 725 -6.25 33.84 -14.40
C ALA A 725 -5.55 33.75 -15.75
N GLN A 726 -6.26 34.02 -16.81
CA GLN A 726 -5.76 33.99 -18.17
C GLN A 726 -6.11 35.28 -18.90
N TYR A 727 -5.15 35.81 -19.62
CA TYR A 727 -5.36 36.96 -20.52
C TYR A 727 -4.80 36.69 -21.89
N SER A 728 -5.66 36.75 -22.90
CA SER A 728 -5.32 36.55 -24.32
C SER A 728 -5.50 37.85 -25.06
N LEU A 729 -4.48 38.24 -25.81
CA LEU A 729 -4.50 39.48 -26.61
C LEU A 729 -3.86 39.23 -27.98
N PRO A 730 -4.32 39.95 -29.04
CA PRO A 730 -3.61 39.94 -30.31
C PRO A 730 -2.30 40.73 -30.17
N ILE A 731 -1.16 40.12 -30.50
CA ILE A 731 0.14 40.75 -30.55
C ILE A 731 0.37 41.40 -31.90
N THR A 732 0.06 40.68 -32.94
CA THR A 732 0.06 41.12 -34.33
C THR A 732 -1.22 40.63 -35.04
N GLN A 733 -1.37 40.93 -36.33
CA GLN A 733 -2.48 40.38 -37.13
C GLN A 733 -2.43 38.86 -37.27
N GLU A 734 -1.25 38.25 -37.12
CA GLU A 734 -1.01 36.84 -37.34
C GLU A 734 -0.85 36.05 -36.01
N TRP A 735 -0.53 36.74 -34.89
CA TRP A 735 -0.19 36.12 -33.64
C TRP A 735 -1.02 36.66 -32.45
N ALA A 736 -1.53 35.75 -31.67
CA ALA A 736 -2.11 36.01 -30.32
C ALA A 736 -1.22 35.47 -29.23
N GLY A 737 -1.13 36.23 -28.14
CA GLY A 737 -0.44 35.80 -26.90
C GLY A 737 -1.40 35.58 -25.78
N THR A 738 -1.21 34.50 -25.05
CA THR A 738 -1.98 34.17 -23.86
C THR A 738 -1.03 34.00 -22.67
N MET A 739 -1.28 34.72 -21.60
CA MET A 739 -0.62 34.53 -20.29
C MET A 739 -1.61 33.88 -19.34
N ARG A 740 -1.16 32.83 -18.60
CA ARG A 740 -1.96 32.14 -17.61
C ARG A 740 -1.18 31.92 -16.33
N ALA A 741 -1.85 32.10 -15.19
CA ALA A 741 -1.37 31.72 -13.87
C ALA A 741 -2.41 30.82 -13.21
N ASP A 742 -1.95 29.71 -12.63
CA ASP A 742 -2.78 28.76 -11.88
C ASP A 742 -2.22 28.61 -10.47
N PHE A 743 -3.05 28.88 -9.48
CA PHE A 743 -2.76 28.77 -8.07
C PHE A 743 -3.59 27.67 -7.43
N TYR A 744 -2.98 26.87 -6.57
CA TYR A 744 -3.64 25.86 -5.73
C TYR A 744 -3.19 26.02 -4.29
N TRP A 745 -4.11 25.80 -3.37
CA TRP A 745 -3.89 25.72 -1.94
C TRP A 745 -4.79 24.66 -1.30
N GLN A 746 -4.24 23.94 -0.33
CA GLN A 746 -5.00 23.07 0.57
C GLN A 746 -4.59 23.29 2.02
N ASN A 747 -5.53 23.01 2.93
CA ASN A 747 -5.29 23.04 4.37
C ASN A 747 -4.47 21.83 4.81
N ASP A 748 -4.09 21.79 6.10
CA ASP A 748 -3.52 20.62 6.75
C ASP A 748 -4.50 19.43 6.65
N SER A 749 -3.95 18.22 6.57
CA SER A 749 -4.69 16.95 6.61
C SER A 749 -3.95 15.96 7.52
N TRP A 750 -4.45 14.74 7.60
CA TRP A 750 -3.85 13.68 8.40
C TRP A 750 -3.38 12.53 7.52
N ALA A 751 -2.23 11.94 7.85
CA ALA A 751 -1.73 10.76 7.14
C ALA A 751 -2.49 9.49 7.54
N ARG A 752 -2.83 9.39 8.84
CA ARG A 752 -3.48 8.21 9.41
C ARG A 752 -4.76 8.57 10.17
N ILE A 753 -5.61 7.58 10.42
CA ILE A 753 -6.89 7.75 11.13
C ILE A 753 -6.74 8.18 12.59
N PHE A 754 -5.57 7.97 13.20
CA PHE A 754 -5.32 8.28 14.62
C PHE A 754 -5.28 9.78 14.90
N ASN A 755 -4.98 10.60 13.91
CA ASN A 755 -4.92 12.06 14.00
C ASN A 755 -3.99 12.56 15.13
N ASP A 756 -2.90 11.86 15.38
CA ASP A 756 -1.95 12.23 16.43
C ASP A 756 -1.09 13.42 15.99
N ASP A 757 -1.30 14.59 16.61
CA ASP A 757 -0.47 15.79 16.40
C ASP A 757 0.73 15.76 17.37
N PRO A 758 1.96 15.86 16.89
CA PRO A 758 2.40 16.26 15.54
C PRO A 758 2.75 15.08 14.60
N TYR A 759 2.43 13.85 14.96
CA TYR A 759 2.97 12.66 14.29
C TYR A 759 2.34 12.40 12.93
N ASP A 760 1.01 12.47 12.84
CA ASP A 760 0.25 12.15 11.63
C ASP A 760 -0.10 13.38 10.78
N LYS A 761 0.28 14.57 11.23
CA LYS A 761 -0.15 15.82 10.60
C LYS A 761 0.62 16.09 9.32
N LEU A 762 -0.11 16.19 8.22
CA LEU A 762 0.40 16.65 6.92
C LEU A 762 0.11 18.14 6.78
N HIS A 763 1.16 18.95 6.63
CA HIS A 763 1.00 20.40 6.47
C HIS A 763 0.36 20.73 5.12
N GLY A 764 -0.55 21.68 5.14
CA GLY A 764 -1.13 22.27 3.93
C GLY A 764 -0.04 22.94 3.07
N TYR A 765 -0.30 23.02 1.78
CA TYR A 765 0.67 23.56 0.85
C TYR A 765 0.03 24.41 -0.27
N THR A 766 0.87 25.15 -0.96
CA THR A 766 0.50 25.95 -2.12
C THR A 766 1.29 25.52 -3.35
N ASN A 767 0.68 25.66 -4.53
CA ASN A 767 1.34 25.48 -5.81
C ASN A 767 0.97 26.63 -6.74
N LEU A 768 1.95 27.17 -7.48
CA LEU A 768 1.75 28.20 -8.49
C LEU A 768 2.40 27.76 -9.80
N ASN A 769 1.63 27.77 -10.88
CA ASN A 769 2.10 27.51 -12.23
C ASN A 769 1.90 28.74 -13.12
N LEU A 770 2.86 29.01 -14.00
CA LEU A 770 2.80 30.08 -14.98
C LEU A 770 2.95 29.52 -16.39
N THR A 771 2.16 30.03 -17.34
CA THR A 771 2.18 29.58 -18.73
C THR A 771 2.07 30.79 -19.66
N LEU A 772 2.90 30.82 -20.70
CA LEU A 772 2.84 31.76 -21.81
C LEU A 772 2.62 30.97 -23.11
N ILE A 773 1.60 31.31 -23.87
CA ILE A 773 1.27 30.66 -25.13
C ILE A 773 1.25 31.71 -26.25
N LEU A 774 1.93 31.42 -27.34
CA LEU A 774 1.86 32.18 -28.58
C LEU A 774 1.18 31.30 -29.62
N THR A 775 0.07 31.77 -30.18
CA THR A 775 -0.71 31.04 -31.19
C THR A 775 -0.76 31.83 -32.48
N SER A 776 -0.38 31.20 -33.58
CA SER A 776 -0.48 31.74 -34.96
C SER A 776 -1.82 31.40 -35.58
N GLN A 777 -2.32 32.26 -36.49
CA GLN A 777 -3.49 31.96 -37.30
C GLN A 777 -3.28 30.74 -38.24
N GLU A 778 -2.03 30.42 -38.60
CA GLU A 778 -1.67 29.25 -39.41
C GLU A 778 -1.67 27.91 -38.62
N GLY A 779 -2.04 27.93 -37.31
CA GLY A 779 -2.12 26.74 -36.47
C GLY A 779 -0.83 26.41 -35.70
N TRP A 780 0.22 27.27 -35.76
CA TRP A 780 1.41 27.10 -34.93
C TRP A 780 1.14 27.56 -33.49
N GLN A 781 1.65 26.79 -32.54
CA GLN A 781 1.61 27.17 -31.14
C GLN A 781 2.98 26.99 -30.50
N VAL A 782 3.44 27.99 -29.76
CA VAL A 782 4.65 27.94 -28.93
C VAL A 782 4.24 28.18 -27.49
N MET A 783 4.59 27.25 -26.61
CA MET A 783 4.26 27.33 -25.19
C MET A 783 5.53 27.31 -24.32
N GLY A 784 5.65 28.28 -23.42
CA GLY A 784 6.60 28.28 -22.33
C GLY A 784 5.86 28.17 -21.00
N TYR A 785 6.31 27.29 -20.12
CA TYR A 785 5.66 27.14 -18.81
C TYR A 785 6.67 26.90 -17.69
N MET A 786 6.25 27.25 -16.48
CA MET A 786 6.98 26.98 -15.23
C MET A 786 5.98 26.41 -14.24
N LYS A 787 6.18 25.14 -13.86
CA LYS A 787 5.38 24.47 -12.82
C LYS A 787 6.05 24.64 -11.46
N ASN A 788 5.25 24.69 -10.41
CA ASN A 788 5.70 24.86 -9.02
C ASN A 788 6.71 26.02 -8.86
N VAL A 789 6.31 27.22 -9.30
CA VAL A 789 7.14 28.45 -9.26
C VAL A 789 7.62 28.78 -7.85
N LEU A 790 6.83 28.42 -6.83
CA LEU A 790 7.15 28.65 -5.42
C LEU A 790 8.16 27.63 -4.86
N ASN A 791 8.53 26.62 -5.67
CA ASN A 791 9.41 25.52 -5.27
C ASN A 791 8.95 24.82 -3.97
N THR A 792 7.64 24.65 -3.84
CA THR A 792 7.04 23.98 -2.68
C THR A 792 7.38 22.48 -2.70
N THR A 793 7.81 21.96 -1.55
CA THR A 793 7.96 20.54 -1.29
C THR A 793 6.94 20.16 -0.22
N ALA A 794 6.10 19.16 -0.50
CA ALA A 794 5.06 18.71 0.40
C ALA A 794 5.22 17.21 0.68
N ILE A 795 4.99 16.83 1.93
CA ILE A 795 4.78 15.43 2.32
C ILE A 795 3.29 15.16 2.10
N THR A 796 2.96 14.16 1.30
CA THR A 796 1.57 13.85 0.89
C THR A 796 1.07 12.54 1.48
N GLY A 797 1.89 11.80 2.19
CA GLY A 797 1.54 10.57 2.86
C GLY A 797 2.66 10.09 3.78
N ASP A 798 2.31 9.23 4.70
CA ASP A 798 3.18 8.50 5.60
C ASP A 798 2.60 7.08 5.75
N PHE A 799 3.48 6.06 5.70
CA PHE A 799 3.11 4.64 5.72
C PHE A 799 3.76 3.92 6.89
#